data_13d41448f7028c1d332b45d6f86348d8
#
_entry.id   13d41448f7028c1d332b45d6f86348d8
#
_cell.length_a   1.000
_cell.length_b   1.000
_cell.length_c   1.000
_cell.angle_alpha   90.00
_cell.angle_beta   90.00
_cell.angle_gamma   90.00
#
_symmetry.space_group_name_H-M   'P 1'
#
loop_
_entity.id
_entity.type
_entity.pdbx_description
1 polymer ?
#
loop_
_entity_poly.entity_id
_entity_poly.type
_entity_poly.pdbx_seq_one_letter_code
_entity_poly.pdbx_strand_id
1 'polypeptide(L)'
;MSHRLTTTSPIALCAAFSLALAVPAAPAFADDHAATEAAEANGLEELVSQVSIPYEEFQLENGLTVIVHEDRKAPIVGLAVWYNVGSKDEPEGKTGFAHLFEHLMFNGSENAPNDYFQYLQEMGATDYNGTTNFDRTNYFQTVPRPALERALWLESDRMGYLLGAVTQEKLDNQRRVVQNEKRQGDNQPGGLVFYEILDNMFPEGHPYGHSVIGSMADLDSASMEDVQNWFRDKYGPNNATVVLAGDVSAAEARPLMEKYFGEIGRGPVNNPAEAEIPTLSEDKRSVMKDKVAATSLTKYWPAPGITSDELTALNIGMSIFGGLASSRLDEVLVRDEQLAVGVSAGNFDFQRVGIMLVNATLRPGVELETMEARLDELIAEYIEEGPTEDEVRRAATSQLAGTIRGLEQVGGFGGKAVTLARGEVLADNPAQYAKNFNTLATLTPADVKAAMQRWLTRPSFTMVLEPGERDGSYEEAASVATEGENASERDRGAEEITVSKVRPAPPIDSVAALDFPDVERATLANGMKVTYAKRDAVPATYVTLSFDAGGAADPDGKEGLSGLTMGLFDEGTAEMTSQEIAEERERLGVSISSSNSDDRSSFTLSALSANLTPSLDLMSKIVREPAFAETDLERVRTQTITGIKQQMNSPQGVAFRAIGPEIFGDSPYGGVATVESVGSIARADLVSFKDAWVRPDNG
;
A
#
# COMPACT_ATOMS: atom_id res chain seq x y z
N MET A 1 -50.21 -37.06 -3.81
CA MET A 1 -49.43 -37.90 -4.72
C MET A 1 -47.99 -37.41 -4.59
N SER A 2 -47.30 -37.83 -3.66
CA SER A 2 -46.29 -38.84 -3.38
C SER A 2 -45.38 -39.13 -4.58
N HIS A 3 -44.14 -38.67 -4.48
CA HIS A 3 -43.00 -39.51 -4.81
C HIS A 3 -41.78 -39.07 -4.01
N ARG A 4 -41.37 -39.95 -3.12
CA ARG A 4 -40.07 -39.98 -2.44
C ARG A 4 -39.03 -40.49 -3.46
N LEU A 5 -37.84 -39.93 -3.45
CA LEU A 5 -36.62 -40.62 -3.84
C LEU A 5 -35.53 -40.33 -2.87
N THR A 6 -35.10 -41.36 -2.20
CA THR A 6 -33.94 -41.50 -1.31
C THR A 6 -32.70 -41.70 -2.11
N THR A 7 -31.63 -40.99 -1.84
CA THR A 7 -30.28 -41.46 -2.16
C THR A 7 -29.34 -41.17 -0.97
N THR A 8 -28.70 -42.23 -0.57
CA THR A 8 -27.82 -42.41 0.57
C THR A 8 -26.41 -41.90 0.29
N SER A 9 -25.85 -41.15 1.23
CA SER A 9 -24.40 -40.88 1.34
C SER A 9 -23.66 -42.05 1.96
N PRO A 10 -22.39 -42.28 1.66
CA PRO A 10 -21.53 -43.00 2.55
C PRO A 10 -20.52 -42.08 3.25
N ILE A 11 -20.63 -42.04 4.57
CA ILE A 11 -19.63 -41.52 5.49
C ILE A 11 -18.55 -42.57 5.63
N ALA A 12 -17.29 -42.23 5.38
CA ALA A 12 -16.15 -43.06 5.66
C ALA A 12 -15.62 -42.76 7.06
N LEU A 13 -15.63 -43.77 7.87
CA LEU A 13 -15.24 -43.87 9.28
C LEU A 13 -13.72 -43.97 9.39
N CYS A 14 -13.06 -43.09 10.13
CA CYS A 14 -11.68 -43.28 10.58
C CYS A 14 -11.63 -44.24 11.77
N ALA A 15 -10.98 -45.36 11.59
CA ALA A 15 -10.66 -46.32 12.67
C ALA A 15 -9.28 -46.02 13.24
N ALA A 16 -9.21 -45.83 14.54
CA ALA A 16 -7.97 -45.76 15.31
C ALA A 16 -7.34 -47.15 15.42
N PHE A 17 -6.04 -47.25 15.16
CA PHE A 17 -5.21 -48.41 15.52
C PHE A 17 -4.07 -47.95 16.43
N SER A 18 -4.14 -48.38 17.68
CA SER A 18 -3.03 -48.33 18.62
C SER A 18 -2.17 -49.58 18.43
N LEU A 19 -0.88 -49.40 18.20
CA LEU A 19 0.08 -50.51 18.39
C LEU A 19 1.36 -49.99 19.04
N ALA A 20 1.81 -50.79 20.02
CA ALA A 20 2.88 -50.49 20.95
C ALA A 20 4.29 -50.80 20.40
N LEU A 21 5.22 -49.95 20.81
CA LEU A 21 6.64 -50.14 21.17
C LEU A 21 7.46 -51.27 20.52
N ALA A 22 8.42 -50.86 19.71
CA ALA A 22 9.76 -51.42 19.69
C ALA A 22 10.77 -50.33 19.36
N VAL A 23 11.68 -50.03 20.28
CA VAL A 23 12.81 -49.12 20.11
C VAL A 23 13.95 -49.87 19.45
N PRO A 24 14.52 -49.40 18.36
CA PRO A 24 15.93 -49.63 18.08
C PRO A 24 16.69 -48.27 18.03
N ALA A 25 17.98 -48.41 18.36
CA ALA A 25 18.96 -47.36 18.58
C ALA A 25 19.10 -46.34 17.45
N ALA A 26 19.39 -45.08 17.85
CA ALA A 26 19.64 -43.94 16.99
C ALA A 26 20.84 -44.15 16.04
N PRO A 27 20.72 -43.77 14.79
CA PRO A 27 21.87 -43.32 14.00
C PRO A 27 22.02 -41.77 14.08
N ALA A 28 23.24 -41.34 13.88
CA ALA A 28 23.74 -39.99 14.05
C ALA A 28 23.00 -38.95 13.18
N PHE A 29 22.61 -37.85 13.81
CA PHE A 29 22.12 -36.66 13.15
C PHE A 29 23.25 -35.93 12.40
N ALA A 30 23.31 -36.04 11.10
CA ALA A 30 24.18 -35.24 10.25
C ALA A 30 23.62 -34.91 8.83
N ASP A 31 22.44 -35.47 8.42
CA ASP A 31 21.95 -35.32 7.05
C ASP A 31 20.53 -34.68 6.93
N ASP A 32 19.89 -34.29 8.04
CA ASP A 32 18.50 -33.74 7.96
C ASP A 32 18.46 -32.26 7.52
N HIS A 33 19.49 -31.47 7.84
CA HIS A 33 19.50 -30.06 7.47
C HIS A 33 19.54 -29.84 5.95
N ALA A 34 20.44 -30.52 5.23
CA ALA A 34 20.58 -30.37 3.78
C ALA A 34 19.34 -30.84 2.98
N ALA A 35 18.63 -31.85 3.50
CA ALA A 35 17.39 -32.34 2.86
C ALA A 35 16.21 -31.42 3.13
N THR A 36 16.16 -30.76 4.27
CA THR A 36 15.17 -29.76 4.64
C THR A 36 15.38 -28.48 3.84
N GLU A 37 16.60 -27.98 3.74
CA GLU A 37 16.98 -26.83 2.93
C GLU A 37 16.66 -27.02 1.44
N ALA A 38 16.93 -28.20 0.88
CA ALA A 38 16.60 -28.50 -0.52
C ALA A 38 15.07 -28.61 -0.78
N ALA A 39 14.30 -29.11 0.20
CA ALA A 39 12.85 -29.18 0.10
C ALA A 39 12.20 -27.80 0.22
N GLU A 40 12.78 -26.92 1.01
CA GLU A 40 12.28 -25.57 1.25
C GLU A 40 12.70 -24.57 0.17
N ALA A 41 13.88 -24.72 -0.45
CA ALA A 41 14.27 -23.97 -1.66
C ALA A 41 13.35 -24.32 -2.84
N ASN A 42 12.96 -25.59 -2.98
CA ASN A 42 11.96 -26.01 -3.95
C ASN A 42 10.57 -25.36 -3.69
N GLY A 43 10.27 -25.00 -2.44
CA GLY A 43 9.03 -24.34 -2.05
C GLY A 43 8.87 -22.91 -2.59
N LEU A 44 9.94 -22.10 -2.59
CA LEU A 44 9.91 -20.75 -3.16
C LEU A 44 9.80 -20.76 -4.69
N GLU A 45 10.55 -21.65 -5.35
CA GLU A 45 10.45 -21.82 -6.81
C GLU A 45 9.05 -22.29 -7.23
N GLU A 46 8.43 -23.18 -6.46
CA GLU A 46 7.06 -23.61 -6.69
C GLU A 46 6.06 -22.48 -6.53
N LEU A 47 6.21 -21.62 -5.50
CA LEU A 47 5.39 -20.43 -5.31
C LEU A 47 5.54 -19.45 -6.46
N VAL A 48 6.76 -19.18 -6.91
CA VAL A 48 7.02 -18.31 -8.07
C VAL A 48 6.37 -18.86 -9.33
N SER A 49 6.40 -20.17 -9.53
CA SER A 49 5.76 -20.82 -10.70
C SER A 49 4.25 -20.61 -10.77
N GLN A 50 3.60 -20.35 -9.63
CA GLN A 50 2.16 -20.07 -9.54
C GLN A 50 1.83 -18.60 -9.84
N VAL A 51 2.83 -17.72 -9.83
CA VAL A 51 2.66 -16.29 -10.10
C VAL A 51 2.82 -16.03 -11.59
N SER A 52 1.72 -16.00 -12.32
CA SER A 52 1.76 -15.66 -13.74
C SER A 52 0.62 -14.71 -14.11
N ILE A 53 0.98 -13.63 -14.79
CA ILE A 53 0.05 -12.71 -15.44
C ILE A 53 0.31 -12.82 -16.95
N PRO A 54 -0.23 -13.84 -17.65
CA PRO A 54 -0.05 -13.98 -19.09
C PRO A 54 -0.69 -12.78 -19.79
N TYR A 55 -0.02 -12.25 -20.81
CA TYR A 55 -0.51 -11.08 -21.53
C TYR A 55 -0.21 -11.21 -23.02
N GLU A 56 -0.98 -10.49 -23.81
CA GLU A 56 -0.67 -10.19 -25.20
C GLU A 56 -0.39 -8.69 -25.33
N GLU A 57 0.61 -8.34 -26.13
CA GLU A 57 1.02 -6.97 -26.38
C GLU A 57 0.91 -6.65 -27.86
N PHE A 58 0.49 -5.41 -28.16
CA PHE A 58 0.51 -4.87 -29.51
C PHE A 58 0.64 -3.35 -29.48
N GLN A 59 1.12 -2.81 -30.58
CA GLN A 59 1.22 -1.36 -30.74
C GLN A 59 0.31 -0.89 -31.89
N LEU A 60 -0.33 0.28 -31.69
CA LEU A 60 -1.07 0.96 -32.74
C LEU A 60 -0.11 1.75 -33.66
N GLU A 61 -0.57 2.12 -34.87
CA GLU A 61 0.25 2.89 -35.83
C GLU A 61 0.74 4.22 -35.29
N ASN A 62 0.00 4.86 -34.37
CA ASN A 62 0.39 6.10 -33.71
C ASN A 62 1.41 5.90 -32.56
N GLY A 63 1.80 4.66 -32.28
CA GLY A 63 2.80 4.32 -31.28
C GLY A 63 2.26 4.02 -29.89
N LEU A 64 0.94 3.97 -29.68
CA LEU A 64 0.33 3.57 -28.41
C LEU A 64 0.60 2.09 -28.15
N THR A 65 1.23 1.77 -27.02
CA THR A 65 1.39 0.38 -26.55
C THR A 65 0.12 -0.07 -25.84
N VAL A 66 -0.35 -1.26 -26.17
CA VAL A 66 -1.53 -1.88 -25.56
C VAL A 66 -1.18 -3.27 -25.06
N ILE A 67 -1.46 -3.53 -23.79
CA ILE A 67 -1.24 -4.80 -23.12
C ILE A 67 -2.59 -5.34 -22.65
N VAL A 68 -2.86 -6.62 -22.90
CA VAL A 68 -4.12 -7.26 -22.54
C VAL A 68 -3.83 -8.53 -21.74
N HIS A 69 -4.37 -8.62 -20.53
CA HIS A 69 -4.42 -9.83 -19.73
C HIS A 69 -5.86 -10.32 -19.65
N GLU A 70 -6.14 -11.46 -20.27
CA GLU A 70 -7.47 -12.08 -20.23
C GLU A 70 -7.70 -12.83 -18.92
N ASP A 71 -8.70 -12.41 -18.14
CA ASP A 71 -9.15 -13.06 -16.91
C ASP A 71 -10.68 -13.04 -16.81
N ARG A 72 -11.31 -14.16 -17.18
CA ARG A 72 -12.78 -14.32 -17.27
C ARG A 72 -13.46 -14.68 -15.94
N LYS A 73 -12.75 -14.59 -14.81
CA LYS A 73 -13.27 -15.00 -13.49
C LYS A 73 -14.38 -14.10 -12.96
N ALA A 74 -14.41 -12.84 -13.40
CA ALA A 74 -15.46 -11.88 -13.09
C ALA A 74 -15.75 -11.00 -14.30
N PRO A 75 -17.02 -10.55 -14.52
CA PRO A 75 -17.40 -9.73 -15.67
C PRO A 75 -16.97 -8.26 -15.50
N ILE A 76 -15.71 -8.03 -15.16
CA ILE A 76 -15.10 -6.72 -14.96
C ILE A 76 -13.78 -6.60 -15.71
N VAL A 77 -13.38 -5.37 -16.01
CA VAL A 77 -12.10 -5.06 -16.65
C VAL A 77 -11.42 -3.92 -15.88
N GLY A 78 -10.22 -4.18 -15.40
CA GLY A 78 -9.30 -3.15 -14.95
C GLY A 78 -8.65 -2.48 -16.17
N LEU A 79 -8.79 -1.17 -16.26
CA LEU A 79 -8.22 -0.33 -17.31
C LEU A 79 -7.21 0.60 -16.65
N ALA A 80 -5.95 0.56 -17.11
CA ALA A 80 -4.90 1.48 -16.66
C ALA A 80 -4.29 2.19 -17.86
N VAL A 81 -4.12 3.52 -17.75
CA VAL A 81 -3.45 4.37 -18.74
C VAL A 81 -2.27 5.04 -18.06
N TRP A 82 -1.08 4.75 -18.52
CA TRP A 82 0.17 5.24 -17.95
C TRP A 82 0.92 6.09 -18.97
N TYR A 83 1.32 7.28 -18.55
CA TYR A 83 2.17 8.19 -19.31
C TYR A 83 3.57 8.22 -18.70
N ASN A 84 4.61 8.07 -19.53
CA ASN A 84 6.01 8.16 -19.12
C ASN A 84 6.41 9.64 -18.99
N VAL A 85 5.81 10.31 -18.02
CA VAL A 85 6.05 11.72 -17.67
C VAL A 85 5.67 11.94 -16.21
N GLY A 86 6.57 12.53 -15.44
CA GLY A 86 6.37 12.87 -14.03
C GLY A 86 7.06 14.17 -13.67
N SER A 87 7.20 14.44 -12.38
CA SER A 87 7.77 15.71 -11.92
C SER A 87 9.25 15.88 -12.31
N LYS A 88 10.03 14.80 -12.52
CA LYS A 88 11.41 14.87 -13.01
C LYS A 88 11.55 15.54 -14.38
N ASP A 89 10.47 15.58 -15.16
CA ASP A 89 10.43 16.12 -16.52
C ASP A 89 9.96 17.58 -16.57
N GLU A 90 9.70 18.19 -15.41
CA GLU A 90 9.21 19.56 -15.28
C GLU A 90 10.31 20.57 -15.65
N PRO A 91 9.97 21.65 -16.38
CA PRO A 91 10.92 22.74 -16.64
C PRO A 91 11.27 23.47 -15.35
N GLU A 92 12.46 24.08 -15.32
CA GLU A 92 12.88 24.95 -14.23
C GLU A 92 11.85 26.08 -13.98
N GLY A 93 11.50 26.34 -12.71
CA GLY A 93 10.49 27.31 -12.33
C GLY A 93 9.05 26.90 -12.62
N LYS A 94 8.79 25.59 -12.82
CA LYS A 94 7.47 25.00 -13.07
C LYS A 94 7.23 23.76 -12.24
N THR A 95 7.75 23.70 -11.01
CA THR A 95 7.55 22.53 -10.13
C THR A 95 6.08 22.38 -9.71
N GLY A 96 5.59 21.16 -9.65
CA GLY A 96 4.19 20.83 -9.39
C GLY A 96 3.31 20.78 -10.64
N PHE A 97 3.88 21.03 -11.82
CA PHE A 97 3.12 21.15 -13.05
C PHE A 97 2.58 19.79 -13.54
N ALA A 98 3.34 18.71 -13.37
CA ALA A 98 2.90 17.36 -13.71
C ALA A 98 1.67 16.94 -12.87
N HIS A 99 1.67 17.27 -11.59
CA HIS A 99 0.54 17.01 -10.69
C HIS A 99 -0.66 17.91 -10.98
N LEU A 100 -0.44 19.20 -11.22
CA LEU A 100 -1.50 20.11 -11.67
C LEU A 100 -2.15 19.61 -12.96
N PHE A 101 -1.35 19.05 -13.86
CA PHE A 101 -1.85 18.51 -15.11
C PHE A 101 -2.67 17.22 -14.90
N GLU A 102 -2.30 16.36 -13.95
CA GLU A 102 -3.14 15.23 -13.51
C GLU A 102 -4.55 15.72 -13.15
N HIS A 103 -4.67 16.78 -12.35
CA HIS A 103 -5.94 17.38 -11.97
C HIS A 103 -6.73 17.90 -13.18
N LEU A 104 -6.06 18.57 -14.12
CA LEU A 104 -6.72 19.06 -15.34
C LEU A 104 -7.31 17.91 -16.17
N MET A 105 -6.68 16.76 -16.19
CA MET A 105 -7.15 15.56 -16.90
C MET A 105 -8.46 15.00 -16.32
N PHE A 106 -8.84 15.33 -15.08
CA PHE A 106 -10.12 14.96 -14.49
C PHE A 106 -11.24 15.99 -14.74
N ASN A 107 -10.92 17.17 -15.26
CA ASN A 107 -11.86 18.27 -15.43
C ASN A 107 -12.62 18.27 -16.78
N GLY A 108 -12.74 17.08 -17.39
CA GLY A 108 -13.47 16.87 -18.62
C GLY A 108 -12.64 17.06 -19.88
N SER A 109 -13.21 16.63 -21.00
CA SER A 109 -12.66 16.71 -22.35
C SER A 109 -13.70 17.28 -23.32
N GLU A 110 -13.36 17.45 -24.58
CA GLU A 110 -14.24 18.12 -25.57
C GLU A 110 -15.62 17.47 -25.71
N ASN A 111 -15.71 16.13 -25.64
CA ASN A 111 -16.96 15.40 -25.76
C ASN A 111 -17.50 14.86 -24.41
N ALA A 112 -16.73 14.99 -23.35
CA ALA A 112 -17.11 14.66 -21.96
C ALA A 112 -16.78 15.86 -21.05
N PRO A 113 -17.54 16.99 -21.14
CA PRO A 113 -17.14 18.26 -20.56
C PRO A 113 -17.26 18.38 -19.02
N ASN A 114 -17.98 17.44 -18.40
CA ASN A 114 -18.17 17.42 -16.94
C ASN A 114 -16.99 16.76 -16.23
N ASP A 115 -17.06 16.74 -14.90
CA ASP A 115 -16.13 16.01 -14.05
C ASP A 115 -16.03 14.54 -14.49
N TYR A 116 -14.81 14.04 -14.61
CA TYR A 116 -14.51 12.70 -15.10
C TYR A 116 -15.07 11.60 -14.17
N PHE A 117 -15.01 11.84 -12.85
CA PHE A 117 -15.54 10.90 -11.86
C PHE A 117 -17.05 10.69 -12.00
N GLN A 118 -17.80 11.71 -12.44
CA GLN A 118 -19.22 11.57 -12.68
C GLN A 118 -19.50 10.51 -13.77
N TYR A 119 -18.75 10.54 -14.87
CA TYR A 119 -18.88 9.54 -15.94
C TYR A 119 -18.50 8.14 -15.46
N LEU A 120 -17.47 8.02 -14.63
CA LEU A 120 -17.06 6.73 -14.05
C LEU A 120 -18.14 6.16 -13.13
N GLN A 121 -18.76 6.98 -12.29
CA GLN A 121 -19.86 6.58 -11.42
C GLN A 121 -21.09 6.12 -12.22
N GLU A 122 -21.45 6.84 -13.30
CA GLU A 122 -22.53 6.45 -14.20
C GLU A 122 -22.29 5.09 -14.89
N MET A 123 -21.04 4.70 -15.10
CA MET A 123 -20.63 3.41 -15.64
C MET A 123 -20.58 2.28 -14.59
N GLY A 124 -20.75 2.60 -13.31
CA GLY A 124 -20.55 1.65 -12.20
C GLY A 124 -19.09 1.27 -11.99
N ALA A 125 -18.17 2.18 -12.31
CA ALA A 125 -16.75 1.97 -12.08
C ALA A 125 -16.41 1.94 -10.60
N THR A 126 -15.40 1.14 -10.26
CA THR A 126 -14.78 1.06 -8.93
C THR A 126 -13.28 1.27 -9.06
N ASP A 127 -12.58 1.42 -7.93
CA ASP A 127 -11.11 1.50 -7.85
C ASP A 127 -10.50 2.54 -8.81
N TYR A 128 -11.21 3.66 -9.04
CA TYR A 128 -10.74 4.69 -9.97
C TYR A 128 -9.94 5.76 -9.26
N ASN A 129 -8.81 6.14 -9.87
CA ASN A 129 -7.94 7.24 -9.40
C ASN A 129 -6.97 7.69 -10.50
N GLY A 130 -6.24 8.75 -10.22
CA GLY A 130 -5.02 9.16 -10.88
C GLY A 130 -3.91 9.39 -9.86
N THR A 131 -2.66 9.25 -10.27
CA THR A 131 -1.51 9.59 -9.43
C THR A 131 -0.36 10.08 -10.27
N THR A 132 0.43 11.00 -9.71
CA THR A 132 1.70 11.47 -10.26
C THR A 132 2.83 11.20 -9.29
N ASN A 133 3.97 10.76 -9.80
CA ASN A 133 5.20 10.70 -9.05
C ASN A 133 6.36 11.32 -9.87
N PHE A 134 7.60 11.10 -9.47
CA PHE A 134 8.75 11.63 -10.20
C PHE A 134 8.80 11.13 -11.65
N ASP A 135 8.35 9.90 -11.93
CA ASP A 135 8.62 9.20 -13.19
C ASP A 135 7.43 9.11 -14.14
N ARG A 136 6.21 9.09 -13.60
CA ARG A 136 5.02 8.79 -14.38
C ARG A 136 3.79 9.53 -13.85
N THR A 137 2.80 9.70 -14.74
CA THR A 137 1.42 10.05 -14.41
C THR A 137 0.51 8.94 -14.92
N ASN A 138 -0.39 8.44 -14.08
CA ASN A 138 -1.28 7.37 -14.47
C ASN A 138 -2.72 7.60 -14.04
N TYR A 139 -3.61 6.90 -14.74
CA TYR A 139 -5.04 6.85 -14.45
C TYR A 139 -5.48 5.40 -14.52
N PHE A 140 -6.37 4.99 -13.65
CA PHE A 140 -6.92 3.65 -13.66
C PHE A 140 -8.34 3.60 -13.12
N GLN A 141 -9.10 2.63 -13.58
CA GLN A 141 -10.45 2.31 -13.13
C GLN A 141 -10.77 0.84 -13.40
N THR A 142 -11.65 0.28 -12.59
CA THR A 142 -12.26 -1.04 -12.82
C THR A 142 -13.71 -0.82 -13.25
N VAL A 143 -14.08 -1.34 -14.42
CA VAL A 143 -15.43 -1.17 -14.97
C VAL A 143 -16.10 -2.51 -15.20
N PRO A 144 -17.45 -2.61 -15.09
CA PRO A 144 -18.18 -3.76 -15.59
C PRO A 144 -17.93 -3.96 -17.09
N ARG A 145 -17.83 -5.22 -17.53
CA ARG A 145 -17.55 -5.55 -18.93
C ARG A 145 -18.42 -4.81 -19.96
N PRO A 146 -19.75 -4.64 -19.76
CA PRO A 146 -20.61 -3.88 -20.66
C PRO A 146 -20.27 -2.39 -20.77
N ALA A 147 -19.55 -1.81 -19.81
CA ALA A 147 -19.13 -0.42 -19.82
C ALA A 147 -17.74 -0.19 -20.45
N LEU A 148 -17.01 -1.26 -20.80
CA LEU A 148 -15.64 -1.16 -21.31
C LEU A 148 -15.53 -0.23 -22.52
N GLU A 149 -16.42 -0.33 -23.48
CA GLU A 149 -16.39 0.50 -24.70
C GLU A 149 -16.58 1.99 -24.36
N ARG A 150 -17.45 2.31 -23.41
CA ARG A 150 -17.66 3.67 -22.88
C ARG A 150 -16.40 4.18 -22.15
N ALA A 151 -15.74 3.33 -21.37
CA ALA A 151 -14.51 3.71 -20.67
C ALA A 151 -13.36 3.98 -21.65
N LEU A 152 -13.19 3.16 -22.69
CA LEU A 152 -12.19 3.39 -23.72
C LEU A 152 -12.47 4.65 -24.54
N TRP A 153 -13.74 4.94 -24.82
CA TRP A 153 -14.13 6.19 -25.45
C TRP A 153 -13.75 7.39 -24.57
N LEU A 154 -14.03 7.33 -23.28
CA LEU A 154 -13.73 8.40 -22.31
C LEU A 154 -12.22 8.64 -22.17
N GLU A 155 -11.42 7.56 -22.04
CA GLU A 155 -9.96 7.64 -21.99
C GLU A 155 -9.35 8.22 -23.27
N SER A 156 -9.84 7.77 -24.42
CA SER A 156 -9.37 8.29 -25.71
C SER A 156 -9.80 9.74 -25.97
N ASP A 157 -10.92 10.19 -25.38
CA ASP A 157 -11.33 11.58 -25.47
C ASP A 157 -10.41 12.49 -24.66
N ARG A 158 -10.06 12.06 -23.45
CA ARG A 158 -9.08 12.80 -22.65
C ARG A 158 -7.66 12.76 -23.25
N MET A 159 -7.23 11.64 -23.87
CA MET A 159 -5.91 11.56 -24.52
C MET A 159 -5.81 12.42 -25.78
N GLY A 160 -6.84 12.48 -26.61
CA GLY A 160 -6.79 13.12 -27.91
C GLY A 160 -7.49 14.48 -27.99
N TYR A 161 -8.44 14.77 -27.09
CA TYR A 161 -9.36 15.90 -27.19
C TYR A 161 -9.54 16.64 -25.86
N LEU A 162 -8.46 16.82 -25.11
CA LEU A 162 -8.46 17.52 -23.83
C LEU A 162 -8.49 19.04 -23.99
N LEU A 163 -7.59 19.58 -24.85
CA LEU A 163 -7.24 21.00 -24.85
C LEU A 163 -8.40 21.93 -25.14
N GLY A 164 -9.37 21.52 -25.97
CA GLY A 164 -10.57 22.31 -26.24
C GLY A 164 -11.50 22.49 -25.04
N ALA A 165 -11.34 21.64 -24.01
CA ALA A 165 -12.12 21.67 -22.77
C ALA A 165 -11.38 22.33 -21.61
N VAL A 166 -10.08 22.60 -21.73
CA VAL A 166 -9.30 23.32 -20.71
C VAL A 166 -9.49 24.80 -20.90
N THR A 167 -10.18 25.44 -19.97
CA THR A 167 -10.41 26.90 -19.94
C THR A 167 -9.52 27.55 -18.88
N GLN A 168 -9.37 28.89 -18.96
CA GLN A 168 -8.65 29.62 -17.91
C GLN A 168 -9.31 29.43 -16.53
N GLU A 169 -10.64 29.40 -16.50
CA GLU A 169 -11.38 29.15 -15.26
C GLU A 169 -11.02 27.78 -14.63
N LYS A 170 -10.96 26.73 -15.45
CA LYS A 170 -10.57 25.38 -14.99
C LYS A 170 -9.12 25.35 -14.49
N LEU A 171 -8.20 25.99 -15.23
CA LEU A 171 -6.80 26.10 -14.81
C LEU A 171 -6.67 26.81 -13.47
N ASP A 172 -7.31 27.98 -13.32
CA ASP A 172 -7.27 28.77 -12.10
C ASP A 172 -7.90 28.01 -10.93
N ASN A 173 -8.97 27.24 -11.19
CA ASN A 173 -9.61 26.40 -10.18
C ASN A 173 -8.68 25.27 -9.73
N GLN A 174 -8.10 24.49 -10.65
CA GLN A 174 -7.25 23.38 -10.29
C GLN A 174 -5.94 23.82 -9.65
N ARG A 175 -5.38 24.95 -10.04
CA ARG A 175 -4.26 25.56 -9.34
C ARG A 175 -4.58 25.79 -7.85
N ARG A 176 -5.75 26.37 -7.53
CA ARG A 176 -6.21 26.56 -6.14
C ARG A 176 -6.43 25.26 -5.40
N VAL A 177 -6.92 24.22 -6.08
CA VAL A 177 -7.07 22.89 -5.49
C VAL A 177 -5.72 22.32 -5.10
N VAL A 178 -4.74 22.27 -6.00
CA VAL A 178 -3.39 21.76 -5.72
C VAL A 178 -2.69 22.57 -4.63
N GLN A 179 -2.80 23.90 -4.66
CA GLN A 179 -2.28 24.76 -3.59
C GLN A 179 -2.94 24.49 -2.24
N ASN A 180 -4.23 24.18 -2.23
CA ASN A 180 -4.92 23.80 -0.99
C ASN A 180 -4.49 22.44 -0.48
N GLU A 181 -4.26 21.47 -1.36
CA GLU A 181 -3.67 20.17 -1.00
C GLU A 181 -2.28 20.32 -0.42
N LYS A 182 -1.43 21.16 -1.04
CA LYS A 182 -0.12 21.49 -0.48
C LYS A 182 -0.25 22.05 0.93
N ARG A 183 -1.12 23.03 1.16
CA ARG A 183 -1.35 23.60 2.50
C ARG A 183 -1.82 22.53 3.50
N GLN A 184 -2.73 21.65 3.07
CA GLN A 184 -3.21 20.57 3.94
C GLN A 184 -2.09 19.60 4.30
N GLY A 185 -1.27 19.20 3.32
CA GLY A 185 -0.12 18.33 3.53
C GLY A 185 0.93 18.97 4.45
N ASP A 186 1.32 20.21 4.14
CA ASP A 186 2.33 20.96 4.89
C ASP A 186 1.90 21.21 6.35
N ASN A 187 0.59 21.34 6.61
CA ASN A 187 0.05 21.53 7.96
C ASN A 187 -0.08 20.25 8.80
N GLN A 188 0.10 19.07 8.19
CA GLN A 188 0.15 17.84 8.99
C GLN A 188 1.42 17.80 9.85
N PRO A 189 1.39 17.15 11.01
CA PRO A 189 2.60 16.88 11.77
C PRO A 189 3.64 16.12 10.94
N GLY A 190 4.82 16.70 10.77
CA GLY A 190 5.88 16.17 9.90
C GLY A 190 5.73 16.50 8.40
N GLY A 191 4.73 17.28 8.01
CA GLY A 191 4.43 17.59 6.59
C GLY A 191 5.58 18.24 5.81
N LEU A 192 6.53 18.89 6.49
CA LEU A 192 7.67 19.53 5.85
C LEU A 192 8.92 18.65 5.75
N VAL A 193 8.91 17.46 6.36
CA VAL A 193 10.09 16.57 6.40
C VAL A 193 10.54 16.15 5.00
N PHE A 194 9.60 15.92 4.09
CA PHE A 194 9.95 15.46 2.74
C PHE A 194 10.72 16.51 1.93
N TYR A 195 10.47 17.80 2.14
CA TYR A 195 11.25 18.88 1.50
C TYR A 195 12.70 18.86 2.02
N GLU A 196 12.90 18.70 3.33
CA GLU A 196 14.24 18.58 3.93
C GLU A 196 15.00 17.35 3.37
N ILE A 197 14.30 16.24 3.13
CA ILE A 197 14.92 15.06 2.51
C ILE A 197 15.42 15.41 1.11
N LEU A 198 14.57 16.01 0.28
CA LEU A 198 14.92 16.34 -1.10
C LEU A 198 16.09 17.33 -1.16
N ASP A 199 16.07 18.40 -0.37
CA ASP A 199 17.09 19.44 -0.34
C ASP A 199 18.44 18.92 0.14
N ASN A 200 18.46 17.94 1.03
CA ASN A 200 19.70 17.38 1.56
C ASN A 200 20.24 16.20 0.76
N MET A 201 19.37 15.40 0.14
CA MET A 201 19.75 14.20 -0.60
C MET A 201 20.15 14.47 -2.05
N PHE A 202 19.55 15.47 -2.70
CA PHE A 202 19.74 15.75 -4.10
C PHE A 202 20.51 17.06 -4.32
N PRO A 203 21.45 17.12 -5.29
CA PRO A 203 22.11 18.37 -5.65
C PRO A 203 21.12 19.31 -6.35
N GLU A 204 21.42 20.61 -6.31
CA GLU A 204 20.66 21.64 -7.02
C GLU A 204 20.52 21.29 -8.52
N GLY A 205 19.31 21.41 -9.04
CA GLY A 205 18.96 21.07 -10.43
C GLY A 205 18.84 19.57 -10.72
N HIS A 206 18.93 18.70 -9.71
CA HIS A 206 18.66 17.27 -9.90
C HIS A 206 17.17 17.03 -10.19
N PRO A 207 16.80 16.20 -11.19
CA PRO A 207 15.39 15.98 -11.56
C PRO A 207 14.48 15.49 -10.42
N TYR A 208 15.04 14.78 -9.43
CA TYR A 208 14.30 14.34 -8.22
C TYR A 208 14.49 15.28 -7.03
N GLY A 209 15.10 16.46 -7.22
CA GLY A 209 15.42 17.42 -6.15
C GLY A 209 14.28 18.33 -5.74
N HIS A 210 13.07 18.15 -6.27
CA HIS A 210 11.88 18.92 -5.89
C HIS A 210 10.67 18.04 -5.66
N SER A 211 9.71 18.52 -4.89
CA SER A 211 8.50 17.75 -4.57
C SER A 211 7.55 17.68 -5.77
N VAL A 212 6.81 16.57 -5.87
CA VAL A 212 5.79 16.37 -6.91
C VAL A 212 4.64 17.40 -6.80
N ILE A 213 4.32 17.85 -5.58
CA ILE A 213 3.31 18.89 -5.35
C ILE A 213 3.79 20.29 -5.80
N GLY A 214 5.11 20.49 -5.91
CA GLY A 214 5.74 21.74 -6.34
C GLY A 214 5.72 22.87 -5.31
N SER A 215 6.12 24.07 -5.79
CA SER A 215 6.09 25.30 -5.01
C SER A 215 4.84 26.12 -5.29
N MET A 216 4.42 26.95 -4.32
CA MET A 216 3.29 27.87 -4.51
C MET A 216 3.54 28.87 -5.65
N ALA A 217 4.78 29.38 -5.73
CA ALA A 217 5.18 30.35 -6.73
C ALA A 217 5.16 29.76 -8.15
N ASP A 218 5.65 28.53 -8.31
CA ASP A 218 5.67 27.86 -9.61
C ASP A 218 4.25 27.51 -10.07
N LEU A 219 3.39 27.04 -9.16
CA LEU A 219 1.98 26.79 -9.45
C LEU A 219 1.26 28.07 -9.90
N ASP A 220 1.53 29.21 -9.23
CA ASP A 220 0.97 30.52 -9.64
C ASP A 220 1.45 30.94 -11.04
N SER A 221 2.66 30.58 -11.41
CA SER A 221 3.26 30.93 -12.72
C SER A 221 2.73 30.09 -13.88
N ALA A 222 2.01 29.00 -13.62
CA ALA A 222 1.48 28.10 -14.66
C ALA A 222 0.47 28.81 -15.57
N SER A 223 0.75 28.86 -16.86
CA SER A 223 -0.08 29.52 -17.88
C SER A 223 -0.81 28.54 -18.79
N MET A 224 -1.83 28.99 -19.51
CA MET A 224 -2.50 28.21 -20.55
C MET A 224 -1.53 27.75 -21.65
N GLU A 225 -0.52 28.56 -21.99
CA GLU A 225 0.50 28.19 -22.97
C GLU A 225 1.35 27.02 -22.46
N ASP A 226 1.74 27.03 -21.17
CA ASP A 226 2.46 25.94 -20.53
C ASP A 226 1.64 24.65 -20.57
N VAL A 227 0.34 24.72 -20.23
CA VAL A 227 -0.59 23.58 -20.28
C VAL A 227 -0.67 22.98 -21.69
N GLN A 228 -0.83 23.83 -22.71
CA GLN A 228 -0.94 23.36 -24.08
C GLN A 228 0.36 22.74 -24.59
N ASN A 229 1.50 23.31 -24.25
CA ASN A 229 2.80 22.80 -24.65
C ASN A 229 3.10 21.47 -23.95
N TRP A 230 2.86 21.38 -22.64
CA TRP A 230 3.05 20.15 -21.87
C TRP A 230 2.22 18.98 -22.42
N PHE A 231 0.93 19.24 -22.71
CA PHE A 231 0.07 18.22 -23.31
C PHE A 231 0.61 17.72 -24.65
N ARG A 232 0.95 18.65 -25.57
CA ARG A 232 1.45 18.29 -26.89
C ARG A 232 2.77 17.55 -26.83
N ASP A 233 3.63 17.91 -25.89
CA ASP A 233 4.98 17.37 -25.79
C ASP A 233 5.01 16.02 -25.05
N LYS A 234 4.15 15.81 -24.06
CA LYS A 234 4.25 14.69 -23.13
C LYS A 234 3.10 13.67 -23.18
N TYR A 235 1.89 14.08 -23.59
CA TYR A 235 0.70 13.22 -23.51
C TYR A 235 0.30 12.58 -24.86
N GLY A 236 1.22 12.50 -25.79
CA GLY A 236 1.00 11.77 -27.05
C GLY A 236 0.87 10.25 -26.83
N PRO A 237 0.12 9.55 -27.70
CA PRO A 237 -0.09 8.11 -27.59
C PRO A 237 1.20 7.29 -27.59
N ASN A 238 2.25 7.75 -28.27
CA ASN A 238 3.57 7.11 -28.30
C ASN A 238 4.39 7.30 -27.01
N ASN A 239 3.85 8.00 -26.01
CA ASN A 239 4.39 8.13 -24.65
C ASN A 239 3.47 7.51 -23.62
N ALA A 240 2.51 6.69 -24.07
CA ALA A 240 1.50 6.08 -23.21
C ALA A 240 1.42 4.56 -23.42
N THR A 241 1.07 3.88 -22.34
CA THR A 241 0.70 2.46 -22.34
C THR A 241 -0.71 2.32 -21.78
N VAL A 242 -1.56 1.57 -22.50
CA VAL A 242 -2.90 1.20 -22.04
C VAL A 242 -2.89 -0.30 -21.71
N VAL A 243 -3.30 -0.63 -20.50
CA VAL A 243 -3.40 -2.01 -20.04
C VAL A 243 -4.84 -2.35 -19.70
N LEU A 244 -5.32 -3.45 -20.26
CA LEU A 244 -6.62 -4.05 -19.99
C LEU A 244 -6.40 -5.39 -19.28
N ALA A 245 -6.95 -5.57 -18.09
CA ALA A 245 -6.90 -6.83 -17.38
C ALA A 245 -8.30 -7.25 -16.93
N GLY A 246 -8.74 -8.45 -17.28
CA GLY A 246 -10.06 -8.94 -16.91
C GLY A 246 -10.82 -9.59 -18.05
N ASP A 247 -12.13 -9.42 -18.07
CA ASP A 247 -13.05 -10.06 -19.02
C ASP A 247 -12.95 -9.46 -20.43
N VAL A 248 -11.77 -9.52 -21.02
CA VAL A 248 -11.49 -9.06 -22.39
C VAL A 248 -10.27 -9.79 -22.95
N SER A 249 -10.37 -10.29 -24.16
CA SER A 249 -9.23 -10.84 -24.91
C SER A 249 -8.57 -9.76 -25.79
N ALA A 250 -7.33 -10.00 -26.23
CA ALA A 250 -6.64 -9.12 -27.18
C ALA A 250 -7.38 -9.00 -28.51
N ALA A 251 -8.03 -10.07 -28.96
CA ALA A 251 -8.85 -10.08 -30.19
C ALA A 251 -10.09 -9.16 -30.08
N GLU A 252 -10.70 -9.07 -28.90
CA GLU A 252 -11.82 -8.16 -28.63
C GLU A 252 -11.34 -6.72 -28.38
N ALA A 253 -10.20 -6.54 -27.72
CA ALA A 253 -9.64 -5.23 -27.40
C ALA A 253 -9.12 -4.49 -28.64
N ARG A 254 -8.37 -5.16 -29.52
CA ARG A 254 -7.71 -4.54 -30.68
C ARG A 254 -8.65 -3.66 -31.52
N PRO A 255 -9.81 -4.12 -32.01
CA PRO A 255 -10.68 -3.27 -32.82
C PRO A 255 -11.26 -2.07 -32.04
N LEU A 256 -11.45 -2.19 -30.74
CA LEU A 256 -11.88 -1.08 -29.89
C LEU A 256 -10.74 -0.05 -29.70
N MET A 257 -9.53 -0.51 -29.49
CA MET A 257 -8.36 0.36 -29.38
C MET A 257 -8.10 1.10 -30.71
N GLU A 258 -8.14 0.40 -31.85
CA GLU A 258 -8.03 1.03 -33.17
C GLU A 258 -9.14 2.07 -33.42
N LYS A 259 -10.39 1.74 -33.05
CA LYS A 259 -11.55 2.62 -33.20
C LYS A 259 -11.42 3.92 -32.40
N TYR A 260 -11.00 3.83 -31.14
CA TYR A 260 -11.04 5.00 -30.24
C TYR A 260 -9.71 5.74 -30.18
N PHE A 261 -8.58 5.06 -30.25
CA PHE A 261 -7.24 5.65 -30.09
C PHE A 261 -6.49 5.78 -31.42
N GLY A 262 -6.81 4.97 -32.44
CA GLY A 262 -6.02 4.90 -33.67
C GLY A 262 -5.92 6.20 -34.45
N GLU A 263 -6.92 7.10 -34.37
CA GLU A 263 -6.91 8.39 -35.06
C GLU A 263 -6.20 9.51 -34.29
N ILE A 264 -5.82 9.29 -33.03
CA ILE A 264 -5.10 10.29 -32.23
C ILE A 264 -3.69 10.44 -32.82
N GLY A 265 -3.31 11.67 -33.13
CA GLY A 265 -2.02 11.95 -33.74
C GLY A 265 -0.85 11.57 -32.82
N ARG A 266 0.21 11.01 -33.44
CA ARG A 266 1.45 10.71 -32.71
C ARG A 266 2.07 12.00 -32.16
N GLY A 267 2.48 11.98 -30.90
CA GLY A 267 3.23 13.07 -30.25
C GLY A 267 4.73 13.06 -30.67
N PRO A 268 5.48 14.06 -30.24
CA PRO A 268 6.94 14.05 -30.39
C PRO A 268 7.56 12.85 -29.67
N VAL A 269 8.82 12.56 -29.95
CA VAL A 269 9.59 11.55 -29.22
C VAL A 269 9.83 12.07 -27.80
N ASN A 270 9.38 11.33 -26.79
CA ASN A 270 9.67 11.67 -25.41
C ASN A 270 11.14 11.36 -25.11
N ASN A 271 11.80 12.29 -24.45
CA ASN A 271 13.14 12.11 -23.90
C ASN A 271 13.04 12.40 -22.40
N PRO A 272 12.76 11.36 -21.57
CA PRO A 272 12.66 11.54 -20.12
C PRO A 272 13.97 12.07 -19.54
N ALA A 273 13.89 12.87 -18.49
CA ALA A 273 15.06 13.38 -17.82
C ALA A 273 15.91 12.22 -17.26
N GLU A 274 17.21 12.25 -17.55
CA GLU A 274 18.16 11.33 -16.94
C GLU A 274 18.49 11.82 -15.52
N ALA A 275 18.58 10.89 -14.56
CA ALA A 275 18.90 11.18 -13.19
C ALA A 275 19.92 10.17 -12.68
N GLU A 276 21.08 10.67 -12.27
CA GLU A 276 22.14 9.86 -11.65
C GLU A 276 21.83 9.66 -10.16
N ILE A 277 22.23 8.52 -9.59
CA ILE A 277 22.11 8.29 -8.16
C ILE A 277 23.08 9.24 -7.44
N PRO A 278 22.61 10.17 -6.61
CA PRO A 278 23.48 11.11 -5.94
C PRO A 278 24.38 10.39 -4.94
N THR A 279 25.55 10.98 -4.69
CA THR A 279 26.45 10.54 -3.61
C THR A 279 26.73 11.73 -2.73
N LEU A 280 26.35 11.63 -1.46
CA LEU A 280 26.65 12.66 -0.48
C LEU A 280 28.17 12.65 -0.22
N SER A 281 28.78 13.84 -0.14
CA SER A 281 30.21 13.97 0.13
C SER A 281 30.60 13.69 1.59
N GLU A 282 29.63 13.85 2.49
CA GLU A 282 29.74 13.64 3.95
C GLU A 282 28.34 13.41 4.52
N ASP A 283 28.29 12.93 5.76
CA ASP A 283 27.03 12.82 6.48
C ASP A 283 26.42 14.20 6.72
N LYS A 284 25.11 14.31 6.48
CA LYS A 284 24.34 15.53 6.72
C LYS A 284 23.36 15.32 7.85
N ARG A 285 22.96 16.42 8.51
CA ARG A 285 21.99 16.38 9.60
C ARG A 285 21.08 17.59 9.57
N SER A 286 19.77 17.35 9.78
CA SER A 286 18.78 18.39 10.04
C SER A 286 17.98 18.04 11.30
N VAL A 287 17.61 19.07 12.05
CA VAL A 287 16.72 18.93 13.22
C VAL A 287 15.56 19.88 13.03
N MET A 288 14.36 19.34 13.05
CA MET A 288 13.12 20.08 12.88
C MET A 288 12.22 19.89 14.09
N LYS A 289 11.49 20.94 14.49
CA LYS A 289 10.43 20.85 15.48
C LYS A 289 9.07 20.92 14.82
N ASP A 290 8.16 20.06 15.28
CA ASP A 290 6.78 20.09 14.83
C ASP A 290 5.85 19.52 15.93
N LYS A 291 4.54 19.62 15.69
CA LYS A 291 3.48 19.09 16.57
C LYS A 291 3.38 17.56 16.47
N VAL A 292 4.46 16.87 16.83
CA VAL A 292 4.52 15.41 16.91
C VAL A 292 4.47 14.94 18.37
N ALA A 293 4.05 13.69 18.59
CA ALA A 293 3.88 13.16 19.94
C ALA A 293 5.19 12.66 20.57
N ALA A 294 6.17 12.29 19.74
CA ALA A 294 7.46 11.76 20.16
C ALA A 294 8.54 12.15 19.16
N THR A 295 9.79 12.17 19.61
CA THR A 295 10.94 12.39 18.75
C THR A 295 11.10 11.22 17.78
N SER A 296 11.37 11.53 16.52
CA SER A 296 11.68 10.56 15.47
C SER A 296 13.07 10.83 14.92
N LEU A 297 13.89 9.78 14.85
CA LEU A 297 15.21 9.77 14.26
C LEU A 297 15.16 8.93 12.98
N THR A 298 15.47 9.53 11.83
CA THR A 298 15.49 8.81 10.55
C THR A 298 16.81 9.07 9.82
N LYS A 299 17.42 7.99 9.35
CA LYS A 299 18.60 8.05 8.47
C LYS A 299 18.17 7.68 7.05
N TYR A 300 18.66 8.44 6.06
CA TYR A 300 18.35 8.27 4.65
C TYR A 300 19.62 8.06 3.82
N TRP A 301 19.56 7.17 2.84
CA TRP A 301 20.61 6.94 1.85
C TRP A 301 20.01 6.97 0.45
N PRO A 302 20.72 7.54 -0.54
CA PRO A 302 20.37 7.31 -1.95
C PRO A 302 20.49 5.84 -2.29
N ALA A 303 19.57 5.34 -3.10
CA ALA A 303 19.48 3.95 -3.51
C ALA A 303 19.37 3.83 -5.03
N PRO A 304 19.60 2.65 -5.61
CA PRO A 304 19.36 2.41 -7.03
C PRO A 304 17.87 2.37 -7.33
N GLY A 305 17.51 2.70 -8.58
CA GLY A 305 16.14 2.62 -9.05
C GLY A 305 15.70 1.20 -9.41
N ILE A 306 14.42 1.08 -9.85
CA ILE A 306 13.73 -0.22 -10.03
C ILE A 306 14.32 -1.12 -11.13
N THR A 307 15.16 -0.59 -12.03
CA THR A 307 15.83 -1.37 -13.07
C THR A 307 17.11 -2.03 -12.59
N SER A 308 17.56 -1.73 -11.37
CA SER A 308 18.78 -2.31 -10.79
C SER A 308 18.56 -3.74 -10.35
N ASP A 309 19.49 -4.63 -10.68
CA ASP A 309 19.49 -6.02 -10.21
C ASP A 309 19.72 -6.14 -8.69
N GLU A 310 20.29 -5.10 -8.04
CA GLU A 310 20.52 -5.08 -6.59
C GLU A 310 19.29 -4.70 -5.76
N LEU A 311 18.27 -4.13 -6.39
CA LEU A 311 17.11 -3.59 -5.66
C LEU A 311 16.37 -4.66 -4.86
N THR A 312 16.20 -5.86 -5.41
CA THR A 312 15.52 -6.97 -4.70
C THR A 312 16.29 -7.35 -3.43
N ALA A 313 17.63 -7.42 -3.52
CA ALA A 313 18.48 -7.71 -2.35
C ALA A 313 18.40 -6.61 -1.30
N LEU A 314 18.40 -5.34 -1.71
CA LEU A 314 18.24 -4.19 -0.81
C LEU A 314 16.87 -4.20 -0.13
N ASN A 315 15.79 -4.44 -0.86
CA ASN A 315 14.45 -4.46 -0.30
C ASN A 315 14.27 -5.57 0.73
N ILE A 316 14.82 -6.75 0.47
CA ILE A 316 14.86 -7.86 1.44
C ILE A 316 15.72 -7.49 2.65
N GLY A 317 16.92 -6.92 2.43
CA GLY A 317 17.77 -6.48 3.52
C GLY A 317 17.11 -5.46 4.45
N MET A 318 16.44 -4.46 3.89
CA MET A 318 15.70 -3.45 4.66
C MET A 318 14.49 -4.06 5.38
N SER A 319 13.79 -5.01 4.74
CA SER A 319 12.67 -5.73 5.37
C SER A 319 13.12 -6.52 6.60
N ILE A 320 14.22 -7.25 6.51
CA ILE A 320 14.81 -8.01 7.63
C ILE A 320 15.28 -7.05 8.74
N PHE A 321 15.87 -5.92 8.36
CA PHE A 321 16.43 -4.99 9.33
C PHE A 321 15.36 -4.25 10.14
N GLY A 322 14.29 -3.73 9.50
CA GLY A 322 13.26 -2.96 10.20
C GLY A 322 11.88 -2.96 9.56
N GLY A 323 11.63 -3.80 8.54
CA GLY A 323 10.35 -3.84 7.81
C GLY A 323 9.41 -4.97 8.22
N LEU A 324 9.92 -6.05 8.78
CA LEU A 324 9.14 -7.19 9.27
C LEU A 324 8.76 -7.04 10.74
N ALA A 325 7.72 -7.74 11.19
CA ALA A 325 7.35 -7.82 12.59
C ALA A 325 8.41 -8.56 13.43
N SER A 326 9.21 -9.43 12.79
CA SER A 326 10.37 -10.11 13.38
C SER A 326 11.69 -9.40 13.10
N SER A 327 11.67 -8.13 12.64
CA SER A 327 12.87 -7.43 12.24
C SER A 327 13.83 -7.17 13.41
N ARG A 328 15.13 -7.12 13.11
CA ARG A 328 16.19 -6.92 14.12
C ARG A 328 16.01 -5.64 14.92
N LEU A 329 15.59 -4.54 14.27
CA LEU A 329 15.32 -3.28 14.98
C LEU A 329 14.12 -3.38 15.92
N ASP A 330 13.04 -4.08 15.52
CA ASP A 330 11.88 -4.24 16.38
C ASP A 330 12.22 -5.11 17.62
N GLU A 331 12.90 -6.24 17.40
CA GLU A 331 13.36 -7.10 18.48
C GLU A 331 14.18 -6.33 19.51
N VAL A 332 15.22 -5.63 19.08
CA VAL A 332 16.15 -4.96 19.99
C VAL A 332 15.56 -3.67 20.58
N LEU A 333 15.13 -2.73 19.71
CA LEU A 333 14.78 -1.38 20.18
C LEU A 333 13.37 -1.27 20.75
N VAL A 334 12.41 -2.11 20.28
CA VAL A 334 11.01 -2.01 20.71
C VAL A 334 10.69 -3.02 21.79
N ARG A 335 11.13 -4.28 21.64
CA ARG A 335 10.76 -5.38 22.54
C ARG A 335 11.71 -5.50 23.71
N ASP A 336 13.02 -5.64 23.48
CA ASP A 336 14.01 -5.95 24.51
C ASP A 336 14.44 -4.71 25.29
N GLU A 337 15.05 -3.73 24.61
CA GLU A 337 15.60 -2.54 25.26
C GLU A 337 14.54 -1.46 25.51
N GLN A 338 13.41 -1.52 24.82
CA GLN A 338 12.28 -0.59 24.92
C GLN A 338 12.69 0.89 24.78
N LEU A 339 13.63 1.16 23.90
CA LEU A 339 14.10 2.52 23.60
C LEU A 339 13.17 3.20 22.57
N ALA A 340 12.50 2.43 21.72
CA ALA A 340 11.58 2.94 20.71
C ALA A 340 10.12 2.50 20.99
N VAL A 341 9.16 3.30 20.52
CA VAL A 341 7.74 2.90 20.43
C VAL A 341 7.43 2.28 19.07
N GLY A 342 8.30 2.44 18.09
CA GLY A 342 8.21 1.84 16.78
C GLY A 342 9.47 2.10 15.97
N VAL A 343 9.75 1.18 15.05
CA VAL A 343 10.85 1.24 14.10
C VAL A 343 10.34 0.92 12.71
N SER A 344 11.05 1.36 11.69
CA SER A 344 10.83 0.93 10.31
C SER A 344 12.09 1.05 9.48
N ALA A 345 12.24 0.16 8.49
CA ALA A 345 13.23 0.30 7.45
C ALA A 345 12.62 -0.09 6.11
N GLY A 346 13.02 0.59 5.05
CA GLY A 346 12.45 0.37 3.72
C GLY A 346 13.12 1.21 2.65
N ASN A 347 12.54 1.17 1.46
CA ASN A 347 13.01 1.91 0.30
C ASN A 347 11.82 2.53 -0.45
N PHE A 348 11.96 3.78 -0.87
CA PHE A 348 11.11 4.41 -1.86
C PHE A 348 11.66 4.09 -3.24
N ASP A 349 10.97 3.24 -3.99
CA ASP A 349 11.41 2.75 -5.30
C ASP A 349 10.89 3.66 -6.41
N PHE A 350 11.80 4.43 -7.04
CA PHE A 350 11.53 5.18 -8.26
C PHE A 350 12.28 4.58 -9.45
N GLN A 351 12.02 5.08 -10.65
CA GLN A 351 12.60 4.51 -11.87
C GLN A 351 14.14 4.57 -11.88
N ARG A 352 14.70 5.74 -11.58
CA ARG A 352 16.14 6.02 -11.71
C ARG A 352 16.88 5.97 -10.38
N VAL A 353 16.25 6.44 -9.33
CA VAL A 353 16.83 6.60 -8.00
C VAL A 353 15.84 6.09 -6.97
N GLY A 354 16.32 5.43 -5.93
CA GLY A 354 15.54 5.12 -4.73
C GLY A 354 16.05 5.92 -3.52
N ILE A 355 15.30 5.88 -2.43
CA ILE A 355 15.68 6.46 -1.14
C ILE A 355 15.45 5.39 -0.07
N MET A 356 16.52 4.83 0.47
CA MET A 356 16.45 3.97 1.65
C MET A 356 16.30 4.80 2.91
N LEU A 357 15.56 4.27 3.86
CA LEU A 357 15.40 4.87 5.18
C LEU A 357 15.44 3.84 6.30
N VAL A 358 15.94 4.28 7.44
CA VAL A 358 15.86 3.57 8.74
C VAL A 358 15.35 4.57 9.76
N ASN A 359 14.21 4.27 10.36
CA ASN A 359 13.53 5.14 11.33
C ASN A 359 13.40 4.46 12.69
N ALA A 360 13.56 5.26 13.75
CA ALA A 360 13.20 4.90 15.11
C ALA A 360 12.42 6.06 15.75
N THR A 361 11.21 5.77 16.26
CA THR A 361 10.42 6.71 17.05
C THR A 361 10.70 6.45 18.53
N LEU A 362 11.28 7.42 19.21
CA LEU A 362 11.76 7.29 20.58
C LEU A 362 10.62 7.08 21.57
N ARG A 363 10.83 6.19 22.54
CA ARG A 363 9.95 6.10 23.71
C ARG A 363 10.10 7.37 24.56
N PRO A 364 9.00 7.92 25.13
CA PRO A 364 9.07 9.09 26.00
C PRO A 364 10.06 8.91 27.14
N GLY A 365 11.01 9.85 27.27
CA GLY A 365 12.07 9.84 28.30
C GLY A 365 13.38 9.19 27.84
N VAL A 366 13.48 8.71 26.64
CA VAL A 366 14.73 8.24 26.03
C VAL A 366 15.48 9.43 25.43
N GLU A 367 16.77 9.56 25.75
CA GLU A 367 17.62 10.62 25.21
C GLU A 367 17.98 10.31 23.74
N LEU A 368 17.97 11.36 22.90
CA LEU A 368 18.23 11.22 21.47
C LEU A 368 19.61 10.60 21.17
N GLU A 369 20.64 11.06 21.89
CA GLU A 369 22.01 10.59 21.74
C GLU A 369 22.15 9.10 22.06
N THR A 370 21.37 8.59 23.02
CA THR A 370 21.34 7.15 23.35
C THR A 370 20.74 6.35 22.20
N MET A 371 19.62 6.81 21.67
CA MET A 371 18.96 6.15 20.52
C MET A 371 19.85 6.18 19.28
N GLU A 372 20.46 7.33 18.97
CA GLU A 372 21.30 7.48 17.78
C GLU A 372 22.53 6.56 17.85
N ALA A 373 23.21 6.55 19.00
CA ALA A 373 24.37 5.66 19.20
C ALA A 373 23.98 4.16 19.03
N ARG A 374 22.83 3.77 19.60
CA ARG A 374 22.38 2.37 19.49
C ARG A 374 21.95 2.01 18.08
N LEU A 375 21.26 2.91 17.38
CA LEU A 375 20.87 2.71 15.99
C LEU A 375 22.10 2.56 15.08
N ASP A 376 23.12 3.41 15.29
CA ASP A 376 24.39 3.32 14.52
C ASP A 376 25.13 2.03 14.78
N GLU A 377 25.14 1.53 16.01
CA GLU A 377 25.70 0.24 16.39
C GLU A 377 24.97 -0.90 15.67
N LEU A 378 23.63 -0.92 15.71
CA LEU A 378 22.82 -1.95 15.04
C LEU A 378 22.97 -1.94 13.51
N ILE A 379 23.08 -0.76 12.90
CA ILE A 379 23.38 -0.65 11.46
C ILE A 379 24.75 -1.24 11.16
N ALA A 380 25.79 -0.92 11.96
CA ALA A 380 27.12 -1.43 11.77
C ALA A 380 27.21 -2.96 11.96
N GLU A 381 26.56 -3.49 13.01
CA GLU A 381 26.43 -4.92 13.26
C GLU A 381 25.76 -5.64 12.08
N TYR A 382 24.64 -5.10 11.58
CA TYR A 382 23.91 -5.70 10.46
C TYR A 382 24.73 -5.70 9.16
N ILE A 383 25.49 -4.63 8.89
CA ILE A 383 26.39 -4.53 7.73
C ILE A 383 27.54 -5.56 7.86
N GLU A 384 28.09 -5.76 9.08
CA GLU A 384 29.20 -6.69 9.32
C GLU A 384 28.75 -8.14 9.26
N GLU A 385 27.66 -8.48 9.92
CA GLU A 385 27.16 -9.88 10.03
C GLU A 385 26.40 -10.31 8.76
N GLY A 386 25.53 -9.44 8.24
CA GLY A 386 24.54 -9.76 7.22
C GLY A 386 23.38 -10.57 7.79
N PRO A 387 22.35 -10.87 6.96
CA PRO A 387 21.23 -11.70 7.37
C PRO A 387 21.60 -13.19 7.39
N THR A 388 20.83 -13.96 8.16
CA THR A 388 20.86 -15.43 8.16
C THR A 388 20.03 -15.97 6.97
N GLU A 389 20.19 -17.25 6.67
CA GLU A 389 19.39 -17.93 5.64
C GLU A 389 17.90 -17.96 5.99
N ASP A 390 17.57 -18.22 7.27
CA ASP A 390 16.19 -18.21 7.74
C ASP A 390 15.53 -16.82 7.58
N GLU A 391 16.22 -15.75 7.93
CA GLU A 391 15.72 -14.38 7.74
C GLU A 391 15.43 -14.07 6.27
N VAL A 392 16.36 -14.41 5.36
CA VAL A 392 16.18 -14.17 3.91
C VAL A 392 14.98 -14.98 3.41
N ARG A 393 14.88 -16.25 3.80
CA ARG A 393 13.78 -17.12 3.39
C ARG A 393 12.43 -16.63 3.91
N ARG A 394 12.34 -16.26 5.20
CA ARG A 394 11.11 -15.73 5.80
C ARG A 394 10.65 -14.46 5.09
N ALA A 395 11.56 -13.52 4.87
CA ALA A 395 11.27 -12.28 4.14
C ALA A 395 10.80 -12.56 2.71
N ALA A 396 11.47 -13.44 1.99
CA ALA A 396 11.10 -13.84 0.62
C ALA A 396 9.71 -14.51 0.58
N THR A 397 9.44 -15.45 1.50
CA THR A 397 8.15 -16.15 1.62
C THR A 397 7.02 -15.15 1.89
N SER A 398 7.21 -14.24 2.84
CA SER A 398 6.23 -13.22 3.20
C SER A 398 5.90 -12.31 2.02
N GLN A 399 6.92 -11.84 1.30
CA GLN A 399 6.74 -10.98 0.12
C GLN A 399 6.02 -11.70 -1.03
N LEU A 400 6.43 -12.92 -1.37
CA LEU A 400 5.79 -13.72 -2.42
C LEU A 400 4.33 -14.03 -2.07
N ALA A 401 4.06 -14.49 -0.85
CA ALA A 401 2.71 -14.79 -0.40
C ALA A 401 1.82 -13.55 -0.43
N GLY A 402 2.34 -12.38 -0.03
CA GLY A 402 1.64 -11.11 -0.14
C GLY A 402 1.25 -10.79 -1.58
N THR A 403 2.17 -10.97 -2.51
CA THR A 403 1.91 -10.71 -3.93
C THR A 403 0.92 -11.71 -4.53
N ILE A 404 1.04 -13.00 -4.23
CA ILE A 404 0.10 -14.03 -4.72
C ILE A 404 -1.33 -13.67 -4.33
N ARG A 405 -1.54 -13.24 -3.09
CA ARG A 405 -2.85 -12.78 -2.61
C ARG A 405 -3.35 -11.55 -3.36
N GLY A 406 -2.46 -10.61 -3.70
CA GLY A 406 -2.78 -9.41 -4.48
C GLY A 406 -3.16 -9.69 -5.92
N LEU A 407 -2.71 -10.80 -6.52
CA LEU A 407 -3.03 -11.18 -7.91
C LEU A 407 -4.50 -11.56 -8.15
N GLU A 408 -5.33 -11.59 -7.14
CA GLU A 408 -6.77 -11.71 -7.33
C GLU A 408 -7.37 -10.47 -8.01
N GLN A 409 -6.82 -9.30 -7.73
CA GLN A 409 -7.31 -8.02 -8.23
C GLN A 409 -6.86 -7.80 -9.68
N VAL A 410 -7.82 -7.43 -10.55
CA VAL A 410 -7.51 -7.06 -11.95
C VAL A 410 -7.17 -5.58 -12.10
N GLY A 411 -7.79 -4.70 -11.31
CA GLY A 411 -7.60 -3.24 -11.30
C GLY A 411 -7.22 -2.70 -9.93
N GLY A 412 -7.32 -1.38 -9.74
CA GLY A 412 -6.89 -0.69 -8.52
C GLY A 412 -5.37 -0.49 -8.44
N PHE A 413 -4.87 0.05 -7.33
CA PHE A 413 -3.44 0.40 -7.15
C PHE A 413 -2.48 -0.79 -7.25
N GLY A 414 -2.89 -1.98 -6.85
CA GLY A 414 -2.06 -3.19 -6.81
C GLY A 414 -2.50 -4.28 -7.80
N GLY A 415 -3.49 -4.00 -8.66
CA GLY A 415 -4.04 -4.98 -9.57
C GLY A 415 -3.11 -5.34 -10.75
N LYS A 416 -3.49 -6.40 -11.47
CA LYS A 416 -2.71 -6.92 -12.60
C LYS A 416 -2.47 -5.89 -13.70
N ALA A 417 -3.48 -5.02 -13.99
CA ALA A 417 -3.33 -3.96 -14.98
C ALA A 417 -2.21 -2.98 -14.60
N VAL A 418 -2.16 -2.53 -13.36
CA VAL A 418 -1.13 -1.60 -12.85
C VAL A 418 0.24 -2.28 -12.76
N THR A 419 0.29 -3.56 -12.38
CA THR A 419 1.54 -4.33 -12.32
C THR A 419 2.21 -4.42 -13.70
N LEU A 420 1.44 -4.77 -14.75
CA LEU A 420 1.95 -4.83 -16.13
C LEU A 420 2.34 -3.45 -16.66
N ALA A 421 1.52 -2.42 -16.40
CA ALA A 421 1.80 -1.05 -16.83
C ALA A 421 3.08 -0.49 -16.17
N ARG A 422 3.28 -0.77 -14.88
CA ARG A 422 4.50 -0.37 -14.15
C ARG A 422 5.74 -1.01 -14.77
N GLY A 423 5.68 -2.30 -15.06
CA GLY A 423 6.79 -3.01 -15.69
C GLY A 423 7.12 -2.44 -17.06
N GLU A 424 6.13 -2.22 -17.91
CA GLU A 424 6.32 -1.65 -19.24
C GLU A 424 6.90 -0.23 -19.19
N VAL A 425 6.22 0.69 -18.50
CA VAL A 425 6.57 2.12 -18.55
C VAL A 425 7.90 2.42 -17.84
N LEU A 426 8.21 1.72 -16.74
CA LEU A 426 9.39 2.03 -15.94
C LEU A 426 10.61 1.12 -16.23
N ALA A 427 10.40 -0.05 -16.87
CA ALA A 427 11.47 -1.03 -17.11
C ALA A 427 11.48 -1.63 -18.54
N ASP A 428 10.67 -1.11 -19.47
CA ASP A 428 10.49 -1.66 -20.82
C ASP A 428 10.19 -3.17 -20.81
N ASN A 429 9.46 -3.64 -19.80
CA ASN A 429 9.19 -5.06 -19.62
C ASN A 429 7.92 -5.28 -18.78
N PRO A 430 6.77 -5.59 -19.36
CA PRO A 430 5.55 -5.87 -18.59
C PRO A 430 5.72 -6.99 -17.56
N ALA A 431 6.62 -7.96 -17.83
CA ALA A 431 6.94 -9.08 -16.95
C ALA A 431 8.06 -8.77 -15.92
N GLN A 432 8.38 -7.51 -15.64
CA GLN A 432 9.41 -7.16 -14.64
C GLN A 432 9.13 -7.77 -13.27
N TYR A 433 7.86 -7.87 -12.87
CA TYR A 433 7.45 -8.54 -11.64
C TYR A 433 7.95 -10.00 -11.58
N ALA A 434 7.89 -10.75 -12.67
CA ALA A 434 8.35 -12.13 -12.72
C ALA A 434 9.88 -12.24 -12.63
N LYS A 435 10.62 -11.30 -13.23
CA LYS A 435 12.08 -11.21 -13.06
C LYS A 435 12.41 -10.99 -11.58
N ASN A 436 11.74 -10.06 -10.90
CA ASN A 436 11.95 -9.77 -9.49
C ASN A 436 11.67 -10.98 -8.60
N PHE A 437 10.61 -11.76 -8.89
CA PHE A 437 10.28 -12.97 -8.13
C PHE A 437 11.30 -14.09 -8.36
N ASN A 438 11.79 -14.27 -9.58
CA ASN A 438 12.85 -15.24 -9.85
C ASN A 438 14.14 -14.87 -9.09
N THR A 439 14.49 -13.58 -9.04
CA THR A 439 15.61 -13.10 -8.23
C THR A 439 15.37 -13.40 -6.75
N LEU A 440 14.17 -13.12 -6.25
CA LEU A 440 13.80 -13.35 -4.85
C LEU A 440 13.89 -14.82 -4.45
N ALA A 441 13.47 -15.74 -5.32
CA ALA A 441 13.53 -17.18 -5.06
C ALA A 441 14.96 -17.74 -4.96
N THR A 442 15.93 -17.06 -5.57
CA THR A 442 17.33 -17.48 -5.61
C THR A 442 18.26 -16.63 -4.77
N LEU A 443 17.71 -15.66 -4.04
CA LEU A 443 18.48 -14.70 -3.25
C LEU A 443 19.18 -15.37 -2.07
N THR A 444 20.48 -15.09 -1.91
CA THR A 444 21.28 -15.61 -0.82
C THR A 444 21.59 -14.55 0.25
N PRO A 445 21.92 -14.95 1.49
CA PRO A 445 22.42 -14.01 2.50
C PRO A 445 23.63 -13.20 2.05
N ALA A 446 24.50 -13.79 1.24
CA ALA A 446 25.69 -13.12 0.71
C ALA A 446 25.32 -11.99 -0.26
N ASP A 447 24.29 -12.19 -1.10
CA ASP A 447 23.81 -11.15 -2.02
C ASP A 447 23.21 -9.97 -1.26
N VAL A 448 22.38 -10.25 -0.25
CA VAL A 448 21.78 -9.22 0.62
C VAL A 448 22.87 -8.45 1.38
N LYS A 449 23.81 -9.16 2.01
CA LYS A 449 24.92 -8.54 2.73
C LYS A 449 25.76 -7.66 1.80
N ALA A 450 26.10 -8.11 0.61
CA ALA A 450 26.89 -7.35 -0.35
C ALA A 450 26.15 -6.06 -0.79
N ALA A 451 24.85 -6.14 -1.01
CA ALA A 451 24.03 -4.98 -1.35
C ALA A 451 23.95 -3.98 -0.18
N MET A 452 23.68 -4.46 1.04
CA MET A 452 23.62 -3.60 2.23
C MET A 452 24.97 -2.94 2.51
N GLN A 453 26.09 -3.67 2.40
CA GLN A 453 27.43 -3.12 2.54
C GLN A 453 27.73 -2.02 1.52
N ARG A 454 27.32 -2.20 0.27
CA ARG A 454 27.55 -1.20 -0.79
C ARG A 454 26.81 0.10 -0.55
N TRP A 455 25.60 0.04 -0.02
CA TRP A 455 24.70 1.19 0.01
C TRP A 455 24.62 1.85 1.39
N LEU A 456 24.58 1.12 2.50
CA LEU A 456 24.49 1.70 3.84
C LEU A 456 25.82 2.19 4.42
N THR A 457 26.96 1.87 3.79
CA THR A 457 28.29 2.42 4.19
C THR A 457 28.58 3.79 3.56
N ARG A 458 27.69 4.28 2.70
CA ARG A 458 27.79 5.62 2.09
C ARG A 458 27.38 6.68 3.10
N PRO A 459 27.85 7.94 2.92
CA PRO A 459 27.31 9.02 3.72
C PRO A 459 25.79 9.12 3.67
N SER A 460 25.18 9.41 4.81
CA SER A 460 23.75 9.47 5.02
C SER A 460 23.23 10.88 5.31
N PHE A 461 21.94 11.07 5.16
CA PHE A 461 21.24 12.23 5.71
C PHE A 461 20.45 11.80 6.94
N THR A 462 20.74 12.42 8.10
CA THR A 462 20.01 12.19 9.35
C THR A 462 18.98 13.30 9.57
N MET A 463 17.72 12.92 9.67
CA MET A 463 16.62 13.81 10.02
C MET A 463 16.12 13.51 11.43
N VAL A 464 16.08 14.53 12.27
CA VAL A 464 15.48 14.47 13.62
C VAL A 464 14.25 15.35 13.64
N LEU A 465 13.11 14.77 13.98
CA LEU A 465 11.86 15.49 14.15
C LEU A 465 11.47 15.46 15.62
N GLU A 466 11.52 16.62 16.28
CA GLU A 466 11.26 16.77 17.71
C GLU A 466 9.88 17.36 18.01
N PRO A 467 9.23 16.97 19.12
CA PRO A 467 8.03 17.66 19.61
C PRO A 467 8.31 19.13 19.93
N GLY A 468 7.48 20.02 19.39
CA GLY A 468 7.61 21.46 19.67
C GLY A 468 6.75 22.31 18.76
N GLU A 469 6.86 23.63 18.95
CA GLU A 469 6.29 24.56 17.98
C GLU A 469 7.16 24.55 16.72
N ARG A 470 6.51 24.56 15.57
CA ARG A 470 7.17 24.54 14.28
C ARG A 470 8.06 25.80 14.11
N ASP A 471 9.32 25.60 13.76
CA ASP A 471 10.26 26.69 13.48
C ASP A 471 10.04 27.17 12.02
N GLY A 472 9.59 28.40 11.86
CA GLY A 472 9.40 29.02 10.57
C GLY A 472 7.98 28.91 10.03
N SER A 473 7.70 29.68 9.00
CA SER A 473 6.44 29.65 8.23
C SER A 473 6.61 28.76 7.01
N TYR A 474 5.63 27.90 6.74
CA TYR A 474 5.54 27.23 5.45
C TYR A 474 5.21 28.27 4.35
N GLU A 475 5.53 27.92 3.10
CA GLU A 475 5.28 28.76 1.93
C GLU A 475 3.78 29.05 1.79
N GLU A 476 3.41 30.34 1.78
CA GLU A 476 2.04 30.75 1.49
C GLU A 476 1.85 31.01 -0.02
N ALA A 477 0.65 30.73 -0.54
CA ALA A 477 0.32 31.11 -1.91
C ALA A 477 0.40 32.63 -2.05
N ALA A 478 1.11 33.09 -3.08
CA ALA A 478 1.26 34.51 -3.38
C ALA A 478 -0.09 35.18 -3.71
N SER A 479 -1.08 34.42 -4.17
CA SER A 479 -2.42 34.89 -4.49
C SER A 479 -3.47 34.30 -3.55
N VAL A 480 -3.68 34.94 -2.41
CA VAL A 480 -5.03 34.88 -1.83
C VAL A 480 -5.89 35.84 -2.63
N ALA A 481 -6.70 35.31 -3.55
CA ALA A 481 -7.66 36.12 -4.29
C ALA A 481 -8.45 36.96 -3.28
N THR A 482 -8.27 38.26 -3.32
CA THR A 482 -9.07 39.18 -2.51
C THR A 482 -10.54 39.09 -2.93
N GLU A 483 -11.49 39.35 -2.03
CA GLU A 483 -12.93 39.33 -2.37
C GLU A 483 -13.29 40.14 -3.65
N GLY A 484 -12.46 41.11 -4.05
CA GLY A 484 -12.60 41.90 -5.26
C GLY A 484 -12.19 41.14 -6.54
N GLU A 485 -11.22 40.23 -6.49
CA GLU A 485 -10.80 39.43 -7.65
C GLU A 485 -11.79 38.30 -7.92
N ASN A 486 -12.38 37.70 -6.88
CA ASN A 486 -13.49 36.76 -7.05
C ASN A 486 -14.75 37.37 -7.69
N ALA A 487 -14.98 38.67 -7.54
CA ALA A 487 -16.09 39.36 -8.20
C ALA A 487 -15.83 39.55 -9.70
N SER A 488 -14.56 39.77 -10.11
CA SER A 488 -14.20 39.92 -11.54
C SER A 488 -14.23 38.59 -12.30
N GLU A 489 -13.99 37.45 -11.61
CA GLU A 489 -14.12 36.13 -12.21
C GLU A 489 -15.58 35.72 -12.46
N ARG A 490 -16.51 36.13 -11.59
CA ARG A 490 -17.96 35.87 -11.79
C ARG A 490 -18.57 36.59 -12.97
N ASP A 491 -17.95 37.68 -13.43
CA ASP A 491 -18.40 38.47 -14.57
C ASP A 491 -17.76 38.06 -15.91
N ARG A 492 -16.76 37.16 -15.92
CA ARG A 492 -16.31 36.51 -17.15
C ARG A 492 -17.37 35.49 -17.54
N GLY A 493 -18.07 35.72 -18.65
CA GLY A 493 -18.99 34.75 -19.22
C GLY A 493 -18.28 33.35 -19.30
N ALA A 494 -19.03 32.27 -19.06
CA ALA A 494 -18.48 30.92 -19.17
C ALA A 494 -17.75 30.77 -20.52
N GLU A 495 -16.46 30.46 -20.47
CA GLU A 495 -15.68 30.17 -21.67
C GLU A 495 -16.28 28.94 -22.35
N GLU A 496 -16.60 29.05 -23.65
CA GLU A 496 -17.17 27.95 -24.39
C GLU A 496 -16.12 26.90 -24.68
N ILE A 497 -16.46 25.63 -24.38
CA ILE A 497 -15.65 24.48 -24.75
C ILE A 497 -15.59 24.39 -26.27
N THR A 498 -14.39 24.32 -26.82
CA THR A 498 -14.17 24.15 -28.25
C THR A 498 -14.14 22.66 -28.60
N VAL A 499 -15.16 22.21 -29.33
CA VAL A 499 -15.23 20.81 -29.77
C VAL A 499 -14.63 20.73 -31.18
N SER A 500 -13.42 20.18 -31.29
CA SER A 500 -12.71 19.98 -32.57
C SER A 500 -13.32 18.85 -33.40
N LYS A 501 -13.84 17.80 -32.73
CA LYS A 501 -14.50 16.67 -33.36
C LYS A 501 -15.61 16.11 -32.45
N VAL A 502 -16.81 16.02 -32.97
CA VAL A 502 -17.94 15.39 -32.26
C VAL A 502 -17.77 13.89 -32.24
N ARG A 503 -17.69 13.33 -31.04
CA ARG A 503 -17.53 11.89 -30.77
C ARG A 503 -18.67 11.43 -29.86
N PRO A 504 -19.75 10.83 -30.41
CA PRO A 504 -20.87 10.39 -29.59
C PRO A 504 -20.41 9.27 -28.64
N ALA A 505 -20.78 9.42 -27.36
CA ALA A 505 -20.51 8.41 -26.37
C ALA A 505 -21.26 7.10 -26.69
N PRO A 506 -20.58 5.94 -26.68
CA PRO A 506 -21.25 4.66 -26.92
C PRO A 506 -22.24 4.35 -25.79
N PRO A 507 -23.34 3.61 -26.04
CA PRO A 507 -24.23 3.18 -24.97
C PRO A 507 -23.53 2.23 -24.03
N ILE A 508 -24.03 2.14 -22.79
CA ILE A 508 -23.64 1.11 -21.85
C ILE A 508 -24.71 -0.01 -21.95
N ASP A 509 -24.26 -1.23 -22.23
CA ASP A 509 -25.16 -2.38 -22.25
C ASP A 509 -25.57 -2.73 -20.80
N SER A 510 -26.66 -3.50 -20.68
CA SER A 510 -27.14 -3.92 -19.36
C SER A 510 -26.11 -4.82 -18.67
N VAL A 511 -25.79 -4.48 -17.41
CA VAL A 511 -25.00 -5.34 -16.55
C VAL A 511 -25.84 -6.56 -16.18
N ALA A 512 -25.34 -7.77 -16.45
CA ALA A 512 -25.98 -9.00 -16.01
C ALA A 512 -26.06 -9.04 -14.47
N ALA A 513 -27.07 -9.73 -13.94
CA ALA A 513 -27.12 -9.99 -12.50
C ALA A 513 -25.86 -10.77 -12.10
N LEU A 514 -25.23 -10.36 -10.99
CA LEU A 514 -24.10 -11.09 -10.45
C LEU A 514 -24.57 -12.47 -9.99
N ASP A 515 -23.87 -13.49 -10.44
CA ASP A 515 -23.98 -14.84 -9.93
C ASP A 515 -23.02 -14.98 -8.75
N PHE A 516 -23.55 -14.84 -7.55
CA PHE A 516 -22.73 -15.00 -6.35
C PHE A 516 -22.40 -16.47 -6.13
N PRO A 517 -21.20 -16.80 -5.61
CA PRO A 517 -20.85 -18.17 -5.29
C PRO A 517 -21.86 -18.80 -4.33
N ASP A 518 -22.11 -20.09 -4.50
CA ASP A 518 -22.94 -20.86 -3.57
C ASP A 518 -22.34 -20.78 -2.16
N VAL A 519 -23.21 -20.48 -1.20
CA VAL A 519 -22.82 -20.33 0.21
C VAL A 519 -23.30 -21.55 1.00
N GLU A 520 -22.34 -22.31 1.51
CA GLU A 520 -22.61 -23.40 2.44
C GLU A 520 -22.63 -22.91 3.90
N ARG A 521 -23.50 -23.47 4.72
CA ARG A 521 -23.61 -23.13 6.15
C ARG A 521 -23.57 -24.38 7.00
N ALA A 522 -22.81 -24.34 8.09
CA ALA A 522 -22.71 -25.40 9.05
C ALA A 522 -22.67 -24.84 10.47
N THR A 523 -22.93 -25.70 11.46
CA THR A 523 -22.70 -25.38 12.86
C THR A 523 -21.78 -26.45 13.43
N LEU A 524 -20.68 -26.02 14.04
CA LEU A 524 -19.75 -26.92 14.70
C LEU A 524 -20.31 -27.46 16.01
N ALA A 525 -19.73 -28.54 16.52
CA ALA A 525 -20.18 -29.18 17.76
C ALA A 525 -20.14 -28.25 19.00
N ASN A 526 -19.28 -27.23 18.97
CA ASN A 526 -19.15 -26.20 20.01
C ASN A 526 -20.15 -25.04 19.86
N GLY A 527 -21.05 -25.06 18.85
CA GLY A 527 -22.05 -24.04 18.60
C GLY A 527 -21.65 -22.94 17.61
N MET A 528 -20.40 -22.89 17.19
CA MET A 528 -19.90 -21.89 16.24
C MET A 528 -20.57 -22.07 14.87
N LYS A 529 -21.03 -20.98 14.28
CA LYS A 529 -21.62 -20.94 12.93
C LYS A 529 -20.51 -20.72 11.89
N VAL A 530 -20.51 -21.56 10.86
CA VAL A 530 -19.57 -21.46 9.74
C VAL A 530 -20.33 -21.13 8.46
N THR A 531 -19.87 -20.13 7.75
CA THR A 531 -20.32 -19.79 6.40
C THR A 531 -19.14 -19.96 5.46
N TYR A 532 -19.30 -20.74 4.42
CA TYR A 532 -18.25 -21.07 3.46
C TYR A 532 -18.68 -20.73 2.03
N ALA A 533 -17.82 -20.06 1.29
CA ALA A 533 -17.98 -19.84 -0.15
C ALA A 533 -16.67 -20.21 -0.85
N LYS A 534 -16.74 -21.12 -1.81
CA LYS A 534 -15.59 -21.57 -2.58
C LYS A 534 -15.29 -20.60 -3.73
N ARG A 535 -14.01 -20.24 -3.85
CA ARG A 535 -13.48 -19.47 -4.96
C ARG A 535 -12.08 -19.98 -5.31
N ASP A 536 -11.83 -20.28 -6.59
CA ASP A 536 -10.57 -20.87 -7.06
C ASP A 536 -9.73 -19.86 -7.90
N ALA A 537 -9.90 -18.55 -7.64
CA ALA A 537 -9.24 -17.52 -8.44
C ALA A 537 -7.73 -17.49 -8.22
N VAL A 538 -7.29 -17.64 -6.96
CA VAL A 538 -5.89 -17.72 -6.52
C VAL A 538 -5.76 -18.84 -5.47
N PRO A 539 -4.57 -19.42 -5.27
CA PRO A 539 -4.36 -20.46 -4.27
C PRO A 539 -4.27 -19.88 -2.84
N ALA A 540 -5.27 -19.11 -2.45
CA ALA A 540 -5.35 -18.46 -1.14
C ALA A 540 -6.69 -18.76 -0.45
N THR A 541 -6.67 -18.83 0.88
CA THR A 541 -7.85 -19.03 1.72
C THR A 541 -7.92 -17.90 2.73
N TYR A 542 -9.11 -17.31 2.83
CA TYR A 542 -9.42 -16.27 3.80
C TYR A 542 -10.38 -16.82 4.87
N VAL A 543 -10.04 -16.60 6.13
CA VAL A 543 -10.88 -17.00 7.27
C VAL A 543 -11.06 -15.81 8.18
N THR A 544 -12.32 -15.43 8.44
CA THR A 544 -12.64 -14.39 9.43
C THR A 544 -13.37 -15.05 10.58
N LEU A 545 -12.81 -14.94 11.78
CA LEU A 545 -13.43 -15.34 13.04
C LEU A 545 -13.90 -14.07 13.76
N SER A 546 -15.20 -13.87 13.86
CA SER A 546 -15.80 -12.64 14.38
C SER A 546 -16.65 -12.91 15.62
N PHE A 547 -16.53 -12.04 16.62
CA PHE A 547 -17.26 -12.09 17.89
C PHE A 547 -18.11 -10.84 18.06
N ASP A 548 -19.29 -11.00 18.66
CA ASP A 548 -20.23 -9.92 18.94
C ASP A 548 -19.82 -9.18 20.22
N ALA A 549 -18.72 -8.46 20.12
CA ALA A 549 -18.13 -7.60 21.14
C ALA A 549 -17.13 -6.65 20.50
N GLY A 550 -17.24 -5.37 20.83
CA GLY A 550 -16.34 -4.33 20.34
C GLY A 550 -16.26 -3.19 21.35
N GLY A 551 -15.95 -1.97 20.89
CA GLY A 551 -15.82 -0.79 21.76
C GLY A 551 -17.07 -0.49 22.58
N ALA A 552 -18.26 -0.78 22.05
CA ALA A 552 -19.52 -0.62 22.79
C ALA A 552 -19.68 -1.59 23.99
N ALA A 553 -18.83 -2.60 24.10
CA ALA A 553 -18.80 -3.52 25.26
C ALA A 553 -17.77 -3.10 26.31
N ASP A 554 -16.98 -2.03 26.07
CA ASP A 554 -16.01 -1.53 27.03
C ASP A 554 -16.74 -0.95 28.27
N PRO A 555 -16.32 -1.26 29.49
CA PRO A 555 -16.90 -0.65 30.69
C PRO A 555 -16.59 0.85 30.77
N ASP A 556 -17.49 1.61 31.39
CA ASP A 556 -17.29 3.04 31.67
C ASP A 556 -15.93 3.31 32.33
N GLY A 557 -15.14 4.24 31.79
CA GLY A 557 -13.79 4.56 32.25
C GLY A 557 -12.71 3.57 31.81
N LYS A 558 -13.05 2.60 30.97
CA LYS A 558 -12.15 1.62 30.35
C LYS A 558 -12.26 1.64 28.82
N GLU A 559 -12.69 2.75 28.27
CA GLU A 559 -12.81 2.92 26.80
C GLU A 559 -11.45 2.63 26.16
N GLY A 560 -11.44 1.77 25.15
CA GLY A 560 -10.25 1.21 24.51
C GLY A 560 -9.80 -0.15 25.03
N LEU A 561 -10.51 -0.75 26.00
CA LEU A 561 -10.20 -2.10 26.52
C LEU A 561 -10.26 -3.14 25.40
N SER A 562 -11.32 -3.16 24.62
CA SER A 562 -11.48 -4.07 23.48
C SER A 562 -10.35 -3.93 22.46
N GLY A 563 -10.04 -2.70 22.07
CA GLY A 563 -8.94 -2.42 21.14
C GLY A 563 -7.57 -2.85 21.66
N LEU A 564 -7.26 -2.52 22.92
CA LEU A 564 -6.00 -2.92 23.55
C LEU A 564 -5.91 -4.45 23.71
N THR A 565 -7.02 -5.12 24.04
CA THR A 565 -7.09 -6.57 24.16
C THR A 565 -6.81 -7.22 22.80
N MET A 566 -7.47 -6.74 21.74
CA MET A 566 -7.27 -7.25 20.39
C MET A 566 -5.84 -7.05 19.90
N GLY A 567 -5.21 -5.93 20.21
CA GLY A 567 -3.80 -5.65 19.88
C GLY A 567 -2.77 -6.48 20.67
N LEU A 568 -3.21 -7.25 21.66
CA LEU A 568 -2.33 -8.07 22.50
C LEU A 568 -2.46 -9.59 22.27
N PHE A 569 -3.34 -10.03 21.39
CA PHE A 569 -3.53 -11.47 21.15
C PHE A 569 -2.31 -12.13 20.52
N ASP A 570 -1.60 -11.45 19.64
CA ASP A 570 -0.42 -11.97 18.94
C ASP A 570 0.92 -11.54 19.58
N GLU A 571 0.84 -10.94 20.76
CA GLU A 571 2.04 -10.56 21.56
C GLU A 571 2.55 -11.68 22.47
N GLY A 572 2.18 -12.91 22.19
CA GLY A 572 2.64 -14.11 22.86
C GLY A 572 1.50 -15.05 23.22
N THR A 573 1.84 -16.33 23.30
CA THR A 573 0.97 -17.39 23.80
C THR A 573 1.61 -18.07 25.02
N ALA A 574 0.98 -19.11 25.54
CA ALA A 574 1.59 -19.92 26.60
C ALA A 574 2.90 -20.64 26.16
N GLU A 575 3.07 -20.84 24.85
CA GLU A 575 4.16 -21.63 24.27
C GLU A 575 5.12 -20.81 23.39
N MET A 576 4.69 -19.65 22.88
CA MET A 576 5.44 -18.87 21.91
C MET A 576 5.53 -17.40 22.36
N THR A 577 6.69 -16.81 22.18
CA THR A 577 6.89 -15.35 22.30
C THR A 577 6.27 -14.63 21.10
N SER A 578 6.13 -13.31 21.17
CA SER A 578 5.68 -12.49 20.05
C SER A 578 6.64 -12.58 18.85
N GLN A 579 7.94 -12.68 19.10
CA GLN A 579 8.96 -12.87 18.08
C GLN A 579 8.77 -14.20 17.34
N GLU A 580 8.61 -15.31 18.08
CA GLU A 580 8.38 -16.64 17.49
C GLU A 580 7.06 -16.71 16.69
N ILE A 581 6.02 -15.99 17.13
CA ILE A 581 4.76 -15.87 16.38
C ILE A 581 4.98 -15.12 15.06
N ALA A 582 5.72 -14.00 15.09
CA ALA A 582 6.03 -13.23 13.90
C ALA A 582 6.83 -14.04 12.88
N GLU A 583 7.89 -14.73 13.35
CA GLU A 583 8.71 -15.62 12.52
C GLU A 583 7.90 -16.76 11.89
N GLU A 584 7.02 -17.40 12.66
CA GLU A 584 6.19 -18.50 12.13
C GLU A 584 5.17 -17.99 11.10
N ARG A 585 4.58 -16.81 11.31
CA ARG A 585 3.73 -16.16 10.30
C ARG A 585 4.48 -15.93 8.99
N GLU A 586 5.72 -15.47 9.07
CA GLU A 586 6.58 -15.21 7.91
C GLU A 586 6.97 -16.51 7.20
N ARG A 587 7.35 -17.56 7.94
CA ARG A 587 7.67 -18.91 7.38
C ARG A 587 6.48 -19.50 6.62
N LEU A 588 5.29 -19.35 7.17
CA LEU A 588 4.05 -19.83 6.54
C LEU A 588 3.55 -18.91 5.41
N GLY A 589 4.08 -17.71 5.29
CA GLY A 589 3.55 -16.69 4.39
C GLY A 589 2.10 -16.31 4.72
N VAL A 590 1.69 -16.43 5.98
CA VAL A 590 0.35 -16.16 6.45
C VAL A 590 0.24 -14.75 7.03
N SER A 591 -0.87 -14.08 6.77
CA SER A 591 -1.28 -12.89 7.51
C SER A 591 -2.36 -13.28 8.52
N ILE A 592 -2.11 -13.03 9.79
CA ILE A 592 -3.12 -13.12 10.87
C ILE A 592 -3.19 -11.73 11.48
N SER A 593 -4.36 -11.13 11.46
CA SER A 593 -4.60 -9.80 12.02
C SER A 593 -5.81 -9.81 12.94
N SER A 594 -5.79 -8.96 13.95
CA SER A 594 -6.92 -8.65 14.81
C SER A 594 -7.50 -7.28 14.44
N SER A 595 -8.79 -7.11 14.59
CA SER A 595 -9.47 -5.84 14.38
C SER A 595 -10.59 -5.65 15.38
N ASN A 596 -10.91 -4.39 15.69
CA ASN A 596 -11.98 -4.00 16.59
C ASN A 596 -12.80 -2.88 15.96
N SER A 597 -14.12 -2.99 16.07
CA SER A 597 -15.09 -1.95 15.78
C SER A 597 -15.96 -1.70 17.01
N ASP A 598 -16.97 -0.86 16.92
CA ASP A 598 -17.89 -0.66 18.05
C ASP A 598 -18.65 -1.94 18.40
N ASP A 599 -19.08 -2.72 17.41
CA ASP A 599 -19.91 -3.91 17.62
C ASP A 599 -19.13 -5.22 17.62
N ARG A 600 -17.95 -5.29 16.99
CA ARG A 600 -17.28 -6.55 16.69
C ARG A 600 -15.78 -6.53 16.90
N SER A 601 -15.28 -7.62 17.44
CA SER A 601 -13.88 -8.00 17.43
C SER A 601 -13.68 -9.16 16.47
N SER A 602 -12.66 -9.09 15.60
CA SER A 602 -12.45 -10.10 14.58
C SER A 602 -10.97 -10.44 14.43
N PHE A 603 -10.72 -11.72 14.13
CA PHE A 603 -9.43 -12.21 13.66
C PHE A 603 -9.56 -12.60 12.21
N THR A 604 -8.67 -12.11 11.38
CA THR A 604 -8.64 -12.44 9.95
C THR A 604 -7.34 -13.14 9.62
N LEU A 605 -7.48 -14.34 9.04
CA LEU A 605 -6.37 -15.12 8.50
C LEU A 605 -6.44 -15.07 6.97
N SER A 606 -5.31 -14.79 6.35
CA SER A 606 -5.11 -14.91 4.91
C SER A 606 -3.89 -15.79 4.65
N ALA A 607 -4.12 -17.01 4.19
CA ALA A 607 -3.08 -18.03 4.01
C ALA A 607 -3.03 -18.51 2.56
N LEU A 608 -1.83 -18.91 2.12
CA LEU A 608 -1.72 -19.76 0.94
C LEU A 608 -2.43 -21.08 1.22
N SER A 609 -3.21 -21.60 0.25
CA SER A 609 -4.03 -22.79 0.46
C SER A 609 -3.19 -24.03 0.86
N ALA A 610 -1.94 -24.12 0.40
CA ALA A 610 -1.00 -25.17 0.78
C ALA A 610 -0.65 -25.12 2.28
N ASN A 611 -0.61 -23.93 2.88
CA ASN A 611 -0.22 -23.71 4.27
C ASN A 611 -1.42 -23.49 5.20
N LEU A 612 -2.65 -23.76 4.74
CA LEU A 612 -3.88 -23.46 5.51
C LEU A 612 -3.91 -24.17 6.88
N THR A 613 -3.57 -25.47 6.92
CA THR A 613 -3.64 -26.24 8.18
C THR A 613 -2.69 -25.70 9.25
N PRO A 614 -1.37 -25.56 9.03
CA PRO A 614 -0.48 -24.99 10.03
C PRO A 614 -0.83 -23.53 10.36
N SER A 615 -1.34 -22.76 9.40
CA SER A 615 -1.79 -21.37 9.63
C SER A 615 -3.02 -21.30 10.57
N LEU A 616 -3.96 -22.22 10.42
CA LEU A 616 -5.12 -22.34 11.34
C LEU A 616 -4.69 -22.83 12.73
N ASP A 617 -3.69 -23.70 12.83
CA ASP A 617 -3.14 -24.15 14.11
C ASP A 617 -2.49 -22.96 14.84
N LEU A 618 -1.70 -22.14 14.15
CA LEU A 618 -1.11 -20.94 14.71
C LEU A 618 -2.21 -19.93 15.16
N MET A 619 -3.19 -19.64 14.31
CA MET A 619 -4.31 -18.77 14.66
C MET A 619 -5.09 -19.29 15.87
N SER A 620 -5.29 -20.61 15.96
CA SER A 620 -5.96 -21.24 17.10
C SER A 620 -5.19 -21.03 18.40
N LYS A 621 -3.87 -21.13 18.41
CA LYS A 621 -3.02 -20.86 19.58
C LYS A 621 -3.15 -19.38 20.00
N ILE A 622 -3.00 -18.46 19.05
CA ILE A 622 -3.12 -17.01 19.29
C ILE A 622 -4.48 -16.68 19.94
N VAL A 623 -5.58 -17.17 19.39
CA VAL A 623 -6.94 -16.83 19.87
C VAL A 623 -7.26 -17.48 21.21
N ARG A 624 -6.83 -18.72 21.42
CA ARG A 624 -7.24 -19.49 22.62
C ARG A 624 -6.35 -19.27 23.83
N GLU A 625 -5.07 -19.05 23.62
CA GLU A 625 -4.05 -19.11 24.65
C GLU A 625 -3.15 -17.84 24.70
N PRO A 626 -3.71 -16.62 24.53
CA PRO A 626 -2.91 -15.42 24.60
C PRO A 626 -2.28 -15.26 26.00
N ALA A 627 -1.00 -14.91 26.05
CA ALA A 627 -0.27 -14.76 27.30
C ALA A 627 -0.67 -13.50 28.07
N PHE A 628 -0.95 -12.40 27.37
CA PHE A 628 -1.18 -11.08 27.95
C PHE A 628 -0.11 -10.74 29.00
N ALA A 629 1.19 -10.91 28.65
CA ALA A 629 2.27 -10.62 29.58
C ALA A 629 2.26 -9.13 29.98
N GLU A 630 2.61 -8.84 31.24
CA GLU A 630 2.59 -7.46 31.75
C GLU A 630 3.57 -6.54 31.00
N THR A 631 4.70 -7.08 30.56
CA THR A 631 5.71 -6.38 29.76
C THR A 631 5.15 -5.93 28.41
N ASP A 632 4.41 -6.82 27.73
CA ASP A 632 3.77 -6.51 26.44
C ASP A 632 2.60 -5.57 26.61
N LEU A 633 1.81 -5.72 27.66
CA LEU A 633 0.76 -4.77 28.00
C LEU A 633 1.31 -3.35 28.18
N GLU A 634 2.40 -3.16 28.92
CA GLU A 634 3.00 -1.84 29.12
C GLU A 634 3.62 -1.28 27.83
N ARG A 635 4.19 -2.13 26.99
CA ARG A 635 4.71 -1.74 25.69
C ARG A 635 3.58 -1.27 24.76
N VAL A 636 2.56 -2.10 24.52
CA VAL A 636 1.43 -1.79 23.65
C VAL A 636 0.59 -0.63 24.19
N ARG A 637 0.43 -0.53 25.51
CA ARG A 637 -0.18 0.64 26.17
C ARG A 637 0.55 1.94 25.83
N THR A 638 1.89 1.94 25.93
CA THR A 638 2.72 3.10 25.61
C THR A 638 2.56 3.50 24.14
N GLN A 639 2.56 2.53 23.23
CA GLN A 639 2.31 2.76 21.79
C GLN A 639 0.93 3.35 21.57
N THR A 640 -0.12 2.78 22.19
CA THR A 640 -1.51 3.26 22.10
C THR A 640 -1.65 4.70 22.60
N ILE A 641 -1.09 5.02 23.75
CA ILE A 641 -1.12 6.37 24.31
C ILE A 641 -0.37 7.37 23.42
N THR A 642 0.77 6.97 22.87
CA THR A 642 1.52 7.80 21.91
C THR A 642 0.71 8.05 20.64
N GLY A 643 0.03 7.03 20.13
CA GLY A 643 -0.90 7.15 19.00
C GLY A 643 -2.07 8.10 19.27
N ILE A 644 -2.69 8.03 20.46
CA ILE A 644 -3.74 8.97 20.88
C ILE A 644 -3.21 10.41 20.90
N LYS A 645 -2.04 10.64 21.47
CA LYS A 645 -1.41 11.97 21.51
C LYS A 645 -1.11 12.49 20.11
N GLN A 646 -0.64 11.61 19.21
CA GLN A 646 -0.40 11.99 17.81
C GLN A 646 -1.69 12.38 17.09
N GLN A 647 -2.78 11.64 17.27
CA GLN A 647 -4.10 12.00 16.72
C GLN A 647 -4.57 13.37 17.21
N MET A 648 -4.34 13.69 18.48
CA MET A 648 -4.72 14.99 19.05
C MET A 648 -3.90 16.17 18.52
N ASN A 649 -2.79 15.91 17.84
CA ASN A 649 -1.94 16.92 17.20
C ASN A 649 -2.38 17.27 15.76
N SER A 650 -3.37 16.57 15.20
CA SER A 650 -3.90 16.85 13.86
C SER A 650 -5.36 17.29 13.90
N PRO A 651 -5.78 18.26 13.06
CA PRO A 651 -7.18 18.71 13.00
C PRO A 651 -8.15 17.57 12.69
N GLN A 652 -7.80 16.67 11.77
CA GLN A 652 -8.61 15.51 11.43
C GLN A 652 -8.73 14.53 12.60
N GLY A 653 -7.63 14.23 13.28
CA GLY A 653 -7.62 13.36 14.44
C GLY A 653 -8.54 13.87 15.55
N VAL A 654 -8.48 15.19 15.85
CA VAL A 654 -9.39 15.82 16.80
C VAL A 654 -10.85 15.72 16.34
N ALA A 655 -11.13 16.02 15.08
CA ALA A 655 -12.47 15.95 14.52
C ALA A 655 -13.05 14.53 14.59
N PHE A 656 -12.31 13.52 14.16
CA PHE A 656 -12.77 12.11 14.21
C PHE A 656 -13.03 11.65 15.63
N ARG A 657 -12.20 12.04 16.59
CA ARG A 657 -12.42 11.69 18.00
C ARG A 657 -13.64 12.38 18.62
N ALA A 658 -14.05 13.54 18.11
CA ALA A 658 -15.22 14.27 18.59
C ALA A 658 -16.54 13.73 18.02
N ILE A 659 -16.54 13.03 16.87
CA ILE A 659 -17.76 12.60 16.18
C ILE A 659 -18.60 11.66 17.06
N GLY A 660 -18.00 10.62 17.65
CA GLY A 660 -18.70 9.65 18.49
C GLY A 660 -19.43 10.31 19.67
N PRO A 661 -18.73 11.05 20.55
CA PRO A 661 -19.35 11.74 21.67
C PRO A 661 -20.44 12.75 21.27
N GLU A 662 -20.23 13.49 20.18
CA GLU A 662 -21.18 14.51 19.72
C GLU A 662 -22.48 13.90 19.13
N ILE A 663 -22.38 12.77 18.43
CA ILE A 663 -23.53 12.11 17.80
C ILE A 663 -24.27 11.20 18.79
N PHE A 664 -23.52 10.41 19.57
CA PHE A 664 -24.08 9.34 20.39
C PHE A 664 -24.14 9.65 21.90
N GLY A 665 -23.52 10.77 22.34
CA GLY A 665 -23.53 11.20 23.74
C GLY A 665 -22.98 10.14 24.69
N ASP A 666 -23.67 9.95 25.83
CA ASP A 666 -23.29 8.97 26.86
C ASP A 666 -23.65 7.51 26.52
N SER A 667 -24.05 7.22 25.27
CA SER A 667 -24.29 5.84 24.88
C SER A 667 -22.96 5.08 24.68
N PRO A 668 -22.98 3.73 24.67
CA PRO A 668 -21.77 2.93 24.40
C PRO A 668 -21.04 3.28 23.11
N TYR A 669 -21.74 3.82 22.10
CA TYR A 669 -21.16 4.27 20.83
C TYR A 669 -20.48 5.66 20.90
N GLY A 670 -20.70 6.41 21.98
CA GLY A 670 -20.05 7.69 22.25
C GLY A 670 -18.70 7.56 22.97
N GLY A 671 -18.34 6.36 23.41
CA GLY A 671 -17.10 6.09 24.12
C GLY A 671 -15.86 6.30 23.23
N VAL A 672 -14.85 7.02 23.74
CA VAL A 672 -13.58 7.25 23.03
C VAL A 672 -12.41 6.96 23.97
N ALA A 673 -11.53 6.08 23.54
CA ALA A 673 -10.31 5.77 24.29
C ALA A 673 -9.48 7.04 24.58
N THR A 674 -9.13 7.27 25.84
CA THR A 674 -8.32 8.40 26.30
C THR A 674 -6.99 7.93 26.90
N VAL A 675 -6.08 8.84 27.14
CA VAL A 675 -4.82 8.53 27.86
C VAL A 675 -5.13 7.95 29.25
N GLU A 676 -6.15 8.48 29.92
CA GLU A 676 -6.56 8.07 31.26
C GLU A 676 -7.25 6.69 31.23
N SER A 677 -8.20 6.46 30.33
CA SER A 677 -8.91 5.19 30.24
C SER A 677 -7.96 4.05 29.88
N VAL A 678 -7.14 4.22 28.83
CA VAL A 678 -6.12 3.22 28.42
C VAL A 678 -5.07 3.01 29.52
N GLY A 679 -4.65 4.09 30.21
CA GLY A 679 -3.74 4.01 31.35
C GLY A 679 -4.29 3.22 32.54
N SER A 680 -5.60 3.14 32.67
CA SER A 680 -6.29 2.44 33.78
C SER A 680 -6.51 0.94 33.55
N ILE A 681 -6.35 0.45 32.31
CA ILE A 681 -6.60 -0.94 31.94
C ILE A 681 -5.54 -1.85 32.57
N ALA A 682 -5.94 -2.87 33.28
CA ALA A 682 -5.04 -3.86 33.89
C ALA A 682 -5.13 -5.20 33.14
N ARG A 683 -4.14 -6.05 33.28
CA ARG A 683 -4.13 -7.40 32.68
C ARG A 683 -5.40 -8.21 33.00
N ALA A 684 -5.94 -8.04 34.23
CA ALA A 684 -7.18 -8.71 34.61
C ALA A 684 -8.39 -8.28 33.78
N ASP A 685 -8.41 -7.05 33.30
CA ASP A 685 -9.49 -6.55 32.42
C ASP A 685 -9.41 -7.22 31.05
N LEU A 686 -8.20 -7.42 30.50
CA LEU A 686 -7.97 -8.13 29.21
C LEU A 686 -8.46 -9.58 29.29
N VAL A 687 -8.07 -10.28 30.35
CA VAL A 687 -8.52 -11.68 30.59
C VAL A 687 -10.03 -11.74 30.73
N SER A 688 -10.63 -10.80 31.47
CA SER A 688 -12.07 -10.73 31.66
C SER A 688 -12.81 -10.46 30.34
N PHE A 689 -12.31 -9.56 29.50
CA PHE A 689 -12.86 -9.29 28.18
C PHE A 689 -12.79 -10.54 27.28
N LYS A 690 -11.61 -11.17 27.18
CA LYS A 690 -11.43 -12.40 26.41
C LYS A 690 -12.38 -13.49 26.86
N ASP A 691 -12.46 -13.77 28.15
CA ASP A 691 -13.31 -14.84 28.71
C ASP A 691 -14.80 -14.56 28.58
N ALA A 692 -15.20 -13.30 28.61
CA ALA A 692 -16.60 -12.89 28.43
C ALA A 692 -17.06 -12.99 26.97
N TRP A 693 -16.21 -12.64 26.01
CA TRP A 693 -16.65 -12.36 24.65
C TRP A 693 -16.05 -13.28 23.59
N VAL A 694 -14.77 -13.69 23.71
CA VAL A 694 -14.09 -14.54 22.71
C VAL A 694 -14.42 -16.01 23.00
N ARG A 695 -15.67 -16.38 22.68
CA ARG A 695 -16.24 -17.72 22.95
C ARG A 695 -16.94 -18.29 21.73
N PRO A 696 -16.92 -19.64 21.54
CA PRO A 696 -17.57 -20.28 20.39
C PRO A 696 -19.05 -19.95 20.22
N ASP A 697 -19.80 -19.80 21.31
CA ASP A 697 -21.23 -19.51 21.30
C ASP A 697 -21.54 -18.04 20.96
N ASN A 698 -20.52 -17.17 20.96
CA ASN A 698 -20.59 -15.78 20.57
C ASN A 698 -19.94 -15.50 19.20
N GLY A 699 -19.42 -16.52 18.54
CA GLY A 699 -18.63 -16.39 17.32
C GLY A 699 -19.28 -17.00 16.08
#